data_a5d2939df723e3da90e67150ebc40cc4
#
_entry.id   a5d2939df723e3da90e67150ebc40cc4
#
_cell.length_a   1.000
_cell.length_b   1.000
_cell.length_c   1.000
_cell.angle_alpha   90.00
_cell.angle_beta   90.00
_cell.angle_gamma   90.00
#
_symmetry.space_group_name_H-M   'P 1'
#
loop_
_entity.id
_entity.type
_entity.pdbx_description
1 polymer ?
#
loop_
_entity_poly.entity_id
_entity_poly.type
_entity_poly.pdbx_seq_one_letter_code
_entity_poly.pdbx_strand_id
1 'polypeptide(L)'
;MYCNGHDTEFTENGQIHLSYTLYGGGYMTTVSSTHVVIAASGYINPSSSSGLHDVIGGSYKGSVEGDTYLEITGDIKMQGGNHINPGCMKGDGSSGDESGVPNVYVGGNATLVYDNKNADTYPAIEGTYGCEMRGNVTLDVRAGGVSGIVGAEEPLEDSIIRGDLHIIAGSQAYENTDRILRLGGNWPIVGAGNSFATMPGVSGNYVIGGNITIDSYENVWGWDKGTTPDSYDLPEIYGAIRGTVGGSIAINAHGSHVQNIFGASDSNVSGAVTVTATNVELRNSEYGTDYDEGYVFGLWEKGTPATANGPVTININGGDVGLVMATDQTTVPAGSSINVTGKPNIRTGIRGTQASSYSTAFPVANISACEATIPFIKMMSQVNVAGDSKVIAHIMSSDAGLNIEENSVLTTDEGQVWIWGDAVVDGTWEQQYRQVATYNDIFVSGKTTVGPKGRLINQGLSNLKGNVSNDGMMALMGPALLQGDYVAGNAELRLPAVADNYDGTDDGGLIPVTIKGISSGTTIVNTVNPDNWEELQCPKLGDNYILSKKFDAAETASEAAEGPDQGVFVLGNSDATSKGWYLKRLEDAAGDTGKFMWQVAKGTPPTPEPPVTPEPSVPPVPEPPATPEPPATPEPPESTATVTSSELPQTGDATNTLPWSAAALISALVGAALLIIGRKKNDSE
;
A
#
# COMPACT_ATOMS: atom_id res chain seq x y z
N MET A 1 39.78 26.15 -15.62
CA MET A 1 39.92 27.39 -14.82
C MET A 1 39.89 26.99 -13.34
N TYR A 2 40.75 27.59 -12.51
CA TYR A 2 40.82 27.31 -11.07
C TYR A 2 40.60 28.61 -10.31
N CYS A 3 39.58 28.63 -9.41
CA CYS A 3 39.29 29.76 -8.55
C CYS A 3 40.15 29.78 -7.26
N ASN A 4 40.82 28.64 -6.97
CA ASN A 4 41.76 28.47 -5.85
C ASN A 4 41.16 28.77 -4.46
N GLY A 5 39.88 28.50 -4.26
CA GLY A 5 39.16 28.77 -3.03
C GLY A 5 38.82 30.20 -2.74
N HIS A 6 38.94 31.09 -3.76
CA HIS A 6 38.46 32.47 -3.69
C HIS A 6 36.97 32.54 -3.99
N ASP A 7 36.26 33.43 -3.31
CA ASP A 7 34.92 33.82 -3.70
C ASP A 7 34.94 34.37 -5.11
N THR A 8 34.22 33.71 -6.01
CA THR A 8 34.28 34.01 -7.44
C THR A 8 32.86 34.18 -7.99
N GLU A 9 32.60 35.35 -8.51
CA GLU A 9 31.30 35.69 -9.11
C GLU A 9 31.48 36.09 -10.59
N PHE A 10 30.72 35.43 -11.47
CA PHE A 10 30.52 35.84 -12.85
C PHE A 10 29.17 36.56 -12.93
N THR A 11 29.21 37.88 -12.97
CA THR A 11 28.05 38.73 -12.79
C THR A 11 27.02 38.62 -13.94
N GLU A 12 25.77 38.95 -13.68
CA GLU A 12 24.64 38.82 -14.63
C GLU A 12 24.86 39.57 -15.97
N ASN A 13 25.56 40.69 -15.95
CA ASN A 13 25.88 41.45 -17.16
C ASN A 13 27.13 40.94 -17.90
N GLY A 14 27.81 39.95 -17.39
CA GLY A 14 28.98 39.33 -17.97
C GLY A 14 28.65 38.28 -19.01
N GLN A 15 29.65 37.94 -19.79
CA GLN A 15 29.59 36.73 -20.66
C GLN A 15 30.68 35.77 -20.26
N ILE A 16 30.32 34.48 -20.16
CA ILE A 16 31.24 33.43 -19.88
C ILE A 16 31.39 32.52 -21.11
N HIS A 17 32.63 32.27 -21.51
CA HIS A 17 32.96 31.35 -22.61
C HIS A 17 34.07 30.44 -22.13
N LEU A 18 33.70 29.26 -21.64
CA LEU A 18 34.66 28.27 -21.18
C LEU A 18 34.76 27.10 -22.18
N SER A 19 35.99 26.86 -22.64
CA SER A 19 36.30 25.69 -23.48
C SER A 19 36.87 24.50 -22.64
N TYR A 20 36.94 24.63 -21.33
CA TYR A 20 37.49 23.67 -20.39
C TYR A 20 36.72 23.74 -19.06
N THR A 21 36.98 22.79 -18.19
CA THR A 21 36.35 22.66 -16.87
C THR A 21 36.65 23.86 -15.96
N LEU A 22 35.65 24.27 -15.18
CA LEU A 22 35.75 25.25 -14.11
C LEU A 22 35.84 24.54 -12.75
N TYR A 23 36.82 24.90 -11.94
CA TYR A 23 36.99 24.41 -10.57
C TYR A 23 36.94 25.57 -9.58
N GLY A 24 36.11 25.45 -8.54
CA GLY A 24 36.07 26.39 -7.43
C GLY A 24 37.34 26.36 -6.57
N GLY A 25 37.90 25.18 -6.40
CA GLY A 25 39.19 24.96 -5.74
C GLY A 25 40.39 25.00 -6.67
N GLY A 26 41.47 24.34 -6.25
CA GLY A 26 42.73 24.33 -6.99
C GLY A 26 43.02 22.99 -7.71
N TYR A 27 44.14 22.93 -8.40
CA TYR A 27 44.68 21.72 -8.99
C TYR A 27 45.62 21.06 -8.01
N MET A 28 45.35 19.82 -7.60
CA MET A 28 46.20 19.03 -6.63
C MET A 28 46.51 19.78 -5.32
N THR A 29 45.65 20.72 -4.94
CA THR A 29 45.82 21.56 -3.75
C THR A 29 44.60 21.50 -2.85
N THR A 30 44.81 21.51 -1.55
CA THR A 30 43.74 21.62 -0.58
C THR A 30 43.45 23.10 -0.31
N VAL A 31 42.14 23.48 -0.33
CA VAL A 31 41.65 24.83 -0.04
C VAL A 31 40.74 24.80 1.19
N SER A 32 40.56 25.96 1.85
CA SER A 32 39.73 26.02 3.06
C SER A 32 38.25 25.90 2.78
N SER A 33 37.75 26.57 1.74
CA SER A 33 36.36 26.55 1.29
C SER A 33 36.28 27.02 -0.16
N THR A 34 35.12 26.86 -0.80
CA THR A 34 34.87 27.37 -2.13
C THR A 34 33.49 28.04 -2.22
N HIS A 35 33.39 29.16 -2.95
CA HIS A 35 32.15 29.85 -3.24
C HIS A 35 32.20 30.35 -4.67
N VAL A 36 31.36 29.78 -5.56
CA VAL A 36 31.32 30.11 -6.98
C VAL A 36 29.91 30.44 -7.41
N VAL A 37 29.68 31.59 -7.97
CA VAL A 37 28.40 32.06 -8.51
C VAL A 37 28.53 32.35 -10.00
N ILE A 38 27.70 31.76 -10.83
CA ILE A 38 27.64 31.95 -12.28
C ILE A 38 26.26 32.51 -12.64
N ALA A 39 26.13 33.83 -12.55
CA ALA A 39 24.96 34.57 -12.99
C ALA A 39 25.08 35.09 -14.45
N ALA A 40 26.29 35.02 -15.04
CA ALA A 40 26.58 35.43 -16.41
C ALA A 40 25.81 34.57 -17.45
N SER A 41 25.65 35.11 -18.64
CA SER A 41 25.16 34.40 -19.82
C SER A 41 26.32 33.89 -20.67
N GLY A 42 26.13 32.82 -21.45
CA GLY A 42 27.15 32.33 -22.33
C GLY A 42 27.13 30.83 -22.59
N TYR A 43 28.28 30.22 -22.74
CA TYR A 43 28.38 28.81 -22.97
C TYR A 43 29.57 28.17 -22.25
N ILE A 44 29.37 26.93 -21.81
CA ILE A 44 30.41 26.03 -21.35
C ILE A 44 30.49 24.90 -22.35
N ASN A 45 31.58 24.90 -23.12
CA ASN A 45 31.92 23.97 -24.20
C ASN A 45 30.84 23.54 -25.19
N PRO A 46 30.54 24.34 -26.22
CA PRO A 46 29.50 23.99 -27.19
C PRO A 46 29.94 23.02 -28.31
N SER A 47 31.19 22.57 -28.41
CA SER A 47 31.62 21.96 -29.65
C SER A 47 32.79 20.97 -29.62
N SER A 48 33.11 20.25 -28.56
CA SER A 48 34.23 19.32 -28.66
C SER A 48 33.88 17.85 -28.51
N SER A 49 34.41 17.09 -29.45
CA SER A 49 34.34 15.64 -29.52
C SER A 49 35.36 14.92 -28.61
N SER A 50 36.01 15.62 -27.69
CA SER A 50 37.07 15.02 -26.89
C SER A 50 37.29 15.84 -25.58
N GLY A 51 36.76 15.35 -24.48
CA GLY A 51 37.10 15.79 -23.13
C GLY A 51 35.88 16.21 -22.30
N LEU A 52 35.83 15.75 -21.08
CA LEU A 52 34.88 16.15 -20.06
C LEU A 52 35.03 17.66 -19.78
N HIS A 53 33.94 18.39 -19.84
CA HIS A 53 33.93 19.83 -19.60
C HIS A 53 32.92 20.13 -18.51
N ASP A 54 33.38 20.19 -17.27
CA ASP A 54 32.55 20.18 -16.08
C ASP A 54 32.59 21.51 -15.36
N VAL A 55 31.61 21.70 -14.46
CA VAL A 55 31.63 22.75 -13.46
C VAL A 55 31.68 22.10 -12.09
N ILE A 56 32.82 22.20 -11.45
CA ILE A 56 33.13 21.55 -10.18
C ILE A 56 33.26 22.62 -9.09
N GLY A 57 32.43 22.53 -8.05
CA GLY A 57 32.45 23.48 -6.94
C GLY A 57 33.74 23.40 -6.10
N GLY A 58 34.32 22.21 -5.97
CA GLY A 58 35.54 21.97 -5.24
C GLY A 58 36.81 21.93 -6.09
N SER A 59 37.78 21.13 -5.68
CA SER A 59 39.10 21.00 -6.28
C SER A 59 39.22 19.80 -7.25
N TYR A 60 40.14 19.88 -8.19
CA TYR A 60 40.57 18.75 -9.02
C TYR A 60 41.80 18.09 -8.41
N LYS A 61 41.73 16.81 -8.07
CA LYS A 61 42.77 16.03 -7.38
C LYS A 61 43.27 16.68 -6.08
N GLY A 62 42.44 17.50 -5.44
CA GLY A 62 42.68 18.14 -4.15
C GLY A 62 41.43 18.17 -3.32
N SER A 63 41.54 18.51 -2.05
CA SER A 63 40.42 18.51 -1.08
C SER A 63 39.94 19.92 -0.75
N VAL A 64 38.76 20.02 -0.15
CA VAL A 64 38.25 21.23 0.50
C VAL A 64 38.02 20.92 1.97
N GLU A 65 38.66 21.67 2.89
CA GLU A 65 38.55 21.43 4.34
C GLU A 65 37.18 21.79 4.91
N GLY A 66 36.55 22.81 4.40
CA GLY A 66 35.21 23.33 4.81
C GLY A 66 34.14 23.07 3.78
N ASP A 67 33.27 24.08 3.62
CA ASP A 67 32.11 24.00 2.75
C ASP A 67 32.43 24.30 1.29
N THR A 68 31.63 23.76 0.39
CA THR A 68 31.58 24.13 -1.02
C THR A 68 30.22 24.69 -1.40
N TYR A 69 30.22 25.78 -2.18
CA TYR A 69 29.02 26.39 -2.73
C TYR A 69 29.19 26.65 -4.22
N LEU A 70 28.25 26.14 -5.02
CA LEU A 70 28.20 26.39 -6.46
C LEU A 70 26.80 26.82 -6.83
N GLU A 71 26.67 28.01 -7.48
CA GLU A 71 25.39 28.52 -7.95
C GLU A 71 25.46 28.85 -9.43
N ILE A 72 24.45 28.44 -10.20
CA ILE A 72 24.32 28.71 -11.63
C ILE A 72 22.91 29.25 -11.88
N THR A 73 22.80 30.56 -12.11
CA THR A 73 21.52 31.27 -12.32
C THR A 73 21.47 32.01 -13.66
N GLY A 74 22.53 31.95 -14.45
CA GLY A 74 22.64 32.60 -15.76
C GLY A 74 21.84 31.94 -16.89
N ASP A 75 22.01 32.44 -18.10
CA ASP A 75 21.57 31.77 -19.33
C ASP A 75 22.77 31.05 -19.93
N ILE A 76 23.07 29.87 -19.40
CA ILE A 76 24.27 29.10 -19.76
C ILE A 76 23.89 27.92 -20.66
N LYS A 77 24.46 27.88 -21.86
CA LYS A 77 24.41 26.71 -22.75
C LYS A 77 25.48 25.72 -22.33
N MET A 78 25.04 24.52 -22.08
CA MET A 78 25.92 23.38 -21.82
C MET A 78 25.54 22.23 -22.77
N GLN A 79 26.50 21.44 -23.17
CA GLN A 79 26.24 20.27 -24.01
C GLN A 79 25.92 19.05 -23.15
N GLY A 80 25.19 18.07 -23.67
CA GLY A 80 25.03 16.78 -23.04
C GLY A 80 26.37 16.10 -22.76
N GLY A 81 26.49 15.43 -21.60
CA GLY A 81 27.73 14.81 -21.14
C GLY A 81 28.64 15.75 -20.31
N ASN A 82 28.22 16.97 -20.00
CA ASN A 82 28.89 17.79 -19.01
C ASN A 82 28.38 17.43 -17.61
N HIS A 83 29.22 17.53 -16.60
CA HIS A 83 28.88 17.26 -15.22
C HIS A 83 28.94 18.56 -14.39
N ILE A 84 27.95 18.73 -13.51
CA ILE A 84 27.91 19.81 -12.53
C ILE A 84 27.90 19.17 -11.16
N ASN A 85 28.95 19.43 -10.37
CA ASN A 85 29.18 18.79 -9.10
C ASN A 85 29.63 19.84 -8.06
N PRO A 86 28.95 19.98 -6.91
CA PRO A 86 29.39 20.89 -5.86
C PRO A 86 30.64 20.38 -5.11
N GLY A 87 30.99 19.09 -5.23
CA GLY A 87 32.11 18.47 -4.56
C GLY A 87 33.46 18.66 -5.25
N CYS A 88 34.38 17.78 -4.94
CA CYS A 88 35.69 17.68 -5.58
C CYS A 88 35.67 16.58 -6.67
N MET A 89 36.70 16.55 -7.48
CA MET A 89 36.88 15.53 -8.52
C MET A 89 38.27 14.87 -8.39
N LYS A 90 38.31 13.54 -8.23
CA LYS A 90 39.55 12.77 -8.09
C LYS A 90 40.30 12.62 -9.41
N GLY A 91 39.57 12.44 -10.51
CA GLY A 91 40.10 12.26 -11.86
C GLY A 91 38.98 12.18 -12.88
N ASP A 92 39.32 12.07 -14.14
CA ASP A 92 38.34 11.98 -15.24
C ASP A 92 37.99 10.53 -15.63
N GLY A 93 38.40 9.54 -14.82
CA GLY A 93 38.15 8.13 -15.10
C GLY A 93 38.82 7.58 -16.36
N SER A 94 39.38 8.44 -17.20
CA SER A 94 39.85 8.06 -18.55
C SER A 94 41.27 7.45 -18.57
N SER A 95 42.07 7.63 -17.53
CA SER A 95 43.49 7.36 -17.61
C SER A 95 44.04 6.14 -16.85
N GLY A 96 43.23 5.39 -16.13
CA GLY A 96 43.71 4.18 -15.42
C GLY A 96 44.86 4.38 -14.41
N ASP A 97 45.34 5.61 -14.22
CA ASP A 97 46.49 5.98 -13.43
C ASP A 97 46.12 6.80 -12.19
N GLU A 98 45.04 6.40 -11.55
CA GLU A 98 44.58 7.05 -10.30
C GLU A 98 45.17 6.38 -9.05
N SER A 99 45.94 5.31 -9.23
CA SER A 99 46.55 4.52 -8.13
C SER A 99 47.47 5.27 -7.19
N GLY A 100 47.76 6.53 -7.45
CA GLY A 100 48.59 7.39 -6.61
C GLY A 100 47.93 8.68 -6.11
N VAL A 101 46.66 8.91 -6.48
CA VAL A 101 45.92 10.11 -6.05
C VAL A 101 45.34 9.85 -4.66
N PRO A 102 45.66 10.69 -3.64
CA PRO A 102 45.08 10.52 -2.31
C PRO A 102 43.55 10.71 -2.38
N ASN A 103 42.84 10.11 -1.41
CA ASN A 103 41.39 10.31 -1.31
C ASN A 103 41.06 11.78 -1.21
N VAL A 104 40.20 12.24 -2.11
CA VAL A 104 39.78 13.60 -2.23
C VAL A 104 38.47 13.76 -1.43
N TYR A 105 38.36 14.82 -0.65
CA TYR A 105 37.19 15.03 0.19
C TYR A 105 36.72 16.49 0.25
N VAL A 106 35.45 16.68 0.61
CA VAL A 106 34.88 17.93 1.15
C VAL A 106 34.63 17.71 2.63
N GLY A 107 35.30 18.48 3.50
CA GLY A 107 35.21 18.33 4.93
C GLY A 107 33.92 18.85 5.56
N GLY A 108 33.34 19.88 4.96
CA GLY A 108 32.05 20.49 5.33
C GLY A 108 30.89 20.06 4.44
N ASN A 109 29.90 20.94 4.32
CA ASN A 109 28.74 20.71 3.49
C ASN A 109 29.00 21.10 2.02
N ALA A 110 28.29 20.47 1.11
CA ALA A 110 28.33 20.83 -0.30
C ALA A 110 26.95 21.27 -0.78
N THR A 111 26.86 22.43 -1.43
CA THR A 111 25.60 23.00 -1.91
C THR A 111 25.72 23.36 -3.39
N LEU A 112 24.78 22.88 -4.18
CA LEU A 112 24.54 23.31 -5.54
C LEU A 112 23.19 24.00 -5.64
N VAL A 113 23.16 25.19 -6.25
CA VAL A 113 21.94 25.85 -6.71
C VAL A 113 22.00 25.94 -8.23
N TYR A 114 21.07 25.30 -8.91
CA TYR A 114 20.96 25.31 -10.36
C TYR A 114 19.60 25.86 -10.78
N ASP A 115 19.59 27.07 -11.31
CA ASP A 115 18.41 27.76 -11.81
C ASP A 115 18.73 28.39 -13.19
N ASN A 116 19.15 27.54 -14.11
CA ASN A 116 19.57 27.93 -15.44
C ASN A 116 18.38 28.46 -16.26
N LYS A 117 18.55 29.61 -16.90
CA LYS A 117 17.55 30.22 -17.80
C LYS A 117 17.44 29.44 -19.13
N ASN A 118 18.42 28.62 -19.46
CA ASN A 118 18.46 27.83 -20.69
C ASN A 118 17.88 26.43 -20.46
N ALA A 119 16.79 26.11 -21.15
CA ALA A 119 16.14 24.80 -21.07
C ALA A 119 16.67 23.78 -22.10
N ASP A 120 17.49 24.21 -23.07
CA ASP A 120 18.01 23.34 -24.15
C ASP A 120 19.38 22.76 -23.81
N THR A 121 19.74 22.72 -22.54
CA THR A 121 21.01 22.18 -22.05
C THR A 121 20.74 20.97 -21.18
N TYR A 122 21.59 19.95 -21.28
CA TYR A 122 21.37 18.70 -20.55
C TYR A 122 22.63 18.22 -19.82
N PRO A 123 23.21 19.01 -18.89
CA PRO A 123 24.28 18.51 -18.02
C PRO A 123 23.74 17.47 -17.04
N ALA A 124 24.58 16.55 -16.58
CA ALA A 124 24.32 15.73 -15.42
C ALA A 124 24.57 16.55 -14.14
N ILE A 125 23.63 16.49 -13.20
CA ILE A 125 23.80 17.08 -11.87
C ILE A 125 24.16 15.96 -10.91
N GLU A 126 25.31 16.09 -10.23
CA GLU A 126 25.84 15.08 -9.35
C GLU A 126 26.20 15.66 -7.99
N GLY A 127 25.85 14.97 -6.90
CA GLY A 127 26.25 15.40 -5.56
C GLY A 127 27.71 15.09 -5.26
N THR A 128 28.20 13.95 -5.75
CA THR A 128 29.61 13.56 -5.67
C THR A 128 30.02 12.67 -6.83
N TYR A 129 31.25 12.86 -7.30
CA TYR A 129 31.86 12.09 -8.37
C TYR A 129 33.30 11.74 -7.98
N GLY A 130 33.53 10.54 -7.45
CA GLY A 130 34.83 10.11 -6.98
C GLY A 130 35.39 10.92 -5.81
N CYS A 131 34.54 11.41 -4.90
CA CYS A 131 34.90 12.29 -3.79
C CYS A 131 34.14 11.89 -2.54
N GLU A 132 34.81 11.93 -1.37
CA GLU A 132 34.16 11.74 -0.07
C GLU A 132 33.54 13.07 0.40
N MET A 133 32.22 13.10 0.56
CA MET A 133 31.50 14.20 1.20
C MET A 133 31.34 13.88 2.69
N ARG A 134 32.01 14.62 3.57
CA ARG A 134 31.97 14.36 5.02
C ARG A 134 30.79 15.04 5.71
N GLY A 135 30.31 16.14 5.17
CA GLY A 135 29.10 16.84 5.59
C GLY A 135 27.86 16.44 4.77
N ASN A 136 26.85 17.29 4.81
CA ASN A 136 25.61 17.11 4.05
C ASN A 136 25.78 17.61 2.61
N VAL A 137 24.99 17.05 1.70
CA VAL A 137 24.92 17.47 0.30
C VAL A 137 23.53 17.98 0.01
N THR A 138 23.43 19.20 -0.59
CA THR A 138 22.18 19.78 -1.06
C THR A 138 22.29 20.07 -2.57
N LEU A 139 21.37 19.49 -3.35
CA LEU A 139 21.22 19.76 -4.77
C LEU A 139 19.88 20.46 -4.99
N ASP A 140 19.90 21.78 -5.10
CA ASP A 140 18.72 22.63 -5.35
C ASP A 140 18.63 22.99 -6.83
N VAL A 141 17.93 22.13 -7.60
CA VAL A 141 17.84 22.17 -9.06
C VAL A 141 16.46 22.69 -9.46
N ARG A 142 16.33 24.00 -9.65
CA ARG A 142 15.03 24.70 -9.73
C ARG A 142 14.41 24.70 -11.12
N ALA A 143 15.20 25.00 -12.14
CA ALA A 143 14.75 25.09 -13.52
C ALA A 143 15.91 24.98 -14.51
N GLY A 144 15.56 24.78 -15.79
CA GLY A 144 16.50 24.55 -16.89
C GLY A 144 16.44 23.10 -17.40
N GLY A 145 17.27 22.75 -18.38
CA GLY A 145 17.43 21.38 -18.83
C GLY A 145 18.55 20.67 -18.09
N VAL A 146 18.34 19.42 -17.71
CA VAL A 146 19.35 18.53 -17.12
C VAL A 146 19.16 17.12 -17.70
N SER A 147 20.24 16.33 -17.82
CA SER A 147 20.10 14.93 -18.21
C SER A 147 19.55 14.09 -17.07
N GLY A 148 19.94 14.36 -15.83
CA GLY A 148 19.46 13.75 -14.60
C GLY A 148 20.04 14.40 -13.37
N ILE A 149 19.57 13.96 -12.20
CA ILE A 149 20.05 14.43 -10.89
C ILE A 149 20.41 13.22 -10.04
N VAL A 150 21.67 13.08 -9.67
CA VAL A 150 22.17 11.91 -8.92
C VAL A 150 22.95 12.40 -7.68
N GLY A 151 22.55 11.94 -6.51
CA GLY A 151 23.23 12.31 -5.27
C GLY A 151 24.64 11.76 -5.19
N ALA A 152 24.79 10.44 -5.35
CA ALA A 152 26.09 9.79 -5.39
C ALA A 152 26.15 8.91 -6.65
N GLU A 153 26.97 9.31 -7.62
CA GLU A 153 27.14 8.63 -8.88
C GLU A 153 28.52 7.98 -9.00
N GLU A 154 28.53 6.91 -9.76
CA GLU A 154 29.62 6.15 -10.33
C GLU A 154 30.38 5.16 -9.46
N PRO A 155 30.84 4.06 -10.11
CA PRO A 155 31.46 2.92 -9.45
C PRO A 155 32.90 3.19 -9.03
N LEU A 156 33.33 4.44 -8.97
CA LEU A 156 34.60 4.80 -8.39
C LEU A 156 34.51 4.62 -6.86
N GLU A 157 35.43 3.92 -6.30
CA GLU A 157 35.42 3.39 -4.92
C GLU A 157 35.17 4.43 -3.81
N ASP A 158 35.08 5.71 -4.13
CA ASP A 158 35.11 6.82 -3.18
C ASP A 158 33.90 7.80 -3.28
N SER A 159 32.84 7.49 -4.03
CA SER A 159 31.63 8.32 -4.07
C SER A 159 30.75 8.06 -2.83
N ILE A 160 31.13 8.67 -1.71
CA ILE A 160 30.47 8.48 -0.40
C ILE A 160 29.98 9.81 0.12
N ILE A 161 28.72 9.88 0.52
CA ILE A 161 28.17 10.99 1.33
C ILE A 161 27.98 10.46 2.75
N ARG A 162 28.71 11.01 3.73
CA ARG A 162 28.60 10.56 5.12
C ARG A 162 27.46 11.22 5.88
N GLY A 163 27.08 12.43 5.48
CA GLY A 163 25.94 13.18 6.02
C GLY A 163 24.64 12.84 5.31
N ASP A 164 23.69 13.76 5.41
CA ASP A 164 22.40 13.69 4.73
C ASP A 164 22.51 14.18 3.27
N LEU A 165 21.68 13.62 2.42
CA LEU A 165 21.49 14.09 1.05
C LEU A 165 20.11 14.69 0.89
N HIS A 166 20.04 15.92 0.37
CA HIS A 166 18.78 16.58 0.01
C HIS A 166 18.80 17.00 -1.47
N ILE A 167 17.91 16.42 -2.25
CA ILE A 167 17.66 16.78 -3.64
C ILE A 167 16.35 17.56 -3.71
N ILE A 168 16.40 18.77 -4.23
CA ILE A 168 15.24 19.59 -4.53
C ILE A 168 15.17 19.71 -6.05
N ALA A 169 14.19 19.05 -6.66
CA ALA A 169 13.98 19.07 -8.10
C ALA A 169 12.73 19.88 -8.43
N GLY A 170 12.92 20.96 -9.17
CA GLY A 170 11.90 21.96 -9.40
C GLY A 170 11.83 22.99 -8.26
N SER A 171 10.80 23.81 -8.28
CA SER A 171 10.58 24.84 -7.27
C SER A 171 9.12 25.21 -7.14
N GLN A 172 8.62 25.29 -5.93
CA GLN A 172 7.27 25.77 -5.66
C GLN A 172 7.05 27.21 -6.19
N ALA A 173 8.09 28.02 -6.26
CA ALA A 173 8.02 29.35 -6.82
C ALA A 173 7.72 29.38 -8.34
N TYR A 174 7.91 28.26 -9.01
CA TYR A 174 7.70 28.10 -10.45
C TYR A 174 6.44 27.32 -10.81
N GLU A 175 5.65 26.91 -9.83
CA GLU A 175 4.32 26.34 -10.06
C GLU A 175 3.48 27.30 -10.92
N ASN A 176 2.76 26.76 -11.89
CA ASN A 176 1.93 27.53 -12.84
C ASN A 176 2.70 28.58 -13.67
N THR A 177 4.01 28.44 -13.81
CA THR A 177 4.83 29.30 -14.69
C THR A 177 5.34 28.53 -15.91
N ASP A 178 6.02 29.26 -16.83
CA ASP A 178 6.72 28.61 -17.96
C ASP A 178 8.17 28.19 -17.60
N ARG A 179 8.59 28.43 -16.37
CA ARG A 179 9.89 27.98 -15.86
C ARG A 179 9.80 26.49 -15.48
N ILE A 180 10.31 25.64 -16.35
CA ILE A 180 10.32 24.18 -16.12
C ILE A 180 11.73 23.70 -15.78
N LEU A 181 11.79 22.62 -15.04
CA LEU A 181 12.94 21.73 -14.94
C LEU A 181 12.69 20.55 -15.86
N ARG A 182 13.39 20.52 -17.00
CA ARG A 182 13.26 19.48 -17.99
C ARG A 182 14.31 18.40 -17.75
N LEU A 183 13.87 17.18 -17.55
CA LEU A 183 14.74 16.01 -17.50
C LEU A 183 14.88 15.47 -18.92
N GLY A 184 16.12 15.46 -19.45
CA GLY A 184 16.41 15.05 -20.83
C GLY A 184 16.90 13.61 -20.90
N GLY A 185 16.15 12.77 -21.62
CA GLY A 185 16.55 11.37 -21.79
C GLY A 185 16.20 10.48 -20.58
N ASN A 186 16.80 9.30 -20.54
CA ASN A 186 16.47 8.21 -19.60
C ASN A 186 17.13 8.37 -18.22
N TRP A 187 17.60 9.56 -17.88
CA TRP A 187 18.32 9.76 -16.62
C TRP A 187 17.37 10.17 -15.51
N PRO A 188 17.28 9.36 -14.44
CA PRO A 188 16.37 9.59 -13.34
C PRO A 188 16.85 10.68 -12.38
N ILE A 189 15.99 11.01 -11.41
CA ILE A 189 16.37 11.62 -10.15
C ILE A 189 16.70 10.49 -9.18
N VAL A 190 17.94 10.38 -8.72
CA VAL A 190 18.42 9.29 -7.87
C VAL A 190 19.13 9.85 -6.64
N GLY A 191 18.71 9.43 -5.45
CA GLY A 191 19.44 9.77 -4.22
C GLY A 191 20.80 9.06 -4.16
N ALA A 192 20.79 7.73 -4.12
CA ALA A 192 22.02 6.93 -4.12
C ALA A 192 21.96 5.88 -5.23
N GLY A 193 22.94 5.86 -6.12
CA GLY A 193 23.01 4.84 -7.15
C GLY A 193 23.36 5.38 -8.52
N ASN A 194 23.36 4.49 -9.51
CA ASN A 194 23.68 4.79 -10.89
C ASN A 194 22.46 4.62 -11.80
N SER A 195 22.18 5.63 -12.62
CA SER A 195 21.18 5.59 -13.67
C SER A 195 21.44 4.50 -14.71
N PHE A 196 22.70 4.13 -14.94
CA PHE A 196 23.11 3.04 -15.82
C PHE A 196 23.03 1.64 -15.16
N ALA A 197 22.34 1.51 -14.03
CA ALA A 197 22.18 0.24 -13.32
C ALA A 197 21.60 -0.93 -14.17
N THR A 198 21.17 -0.67 -15.40
CA THR A 198 20.81 -1.70 -16.39
C THR A 198 22.01 -2.40 -17.01
N MET A 199 23.25 -1.89 -16.84
CA MET A 199 24.43 -2.54 -17.39
C MET A 199 24.90 -3.68 -16.46
N PRO A 200 24.94 -4.94 -16.94
CA PRO A 200 25.49 -6.04 -16.16
C PRO A 200 26.96 -5.79 -15.86
N GLY A 201 27.37 -5.85 -14.60
CA GLY A 201 28.79 -5.81 -14.20
C GLY A 201 29.23 -4.53 -13.47
N VAL A 202 28.37 -3.52 -13.31
CA VAL A 202 28.67 -2.36 -12.49
C VAL A 202 28.33 -2.70 -11.02
N SER A 203 29.34 -3.05 -10.24
CA SER A 203 29.23 -3.27 -8.80
C SER A 203 29.76 -2.04 -8.07
N GLY A 204 28.93 -1.03 -7.84
CA GLY A 204 29.28 0.12 -7.03
C GLY A 204 28.61 0.03 -5.64
N ASN A 205 29.37 0.32 -4.60
CA ASN A 205 28.79 0.56 -3.27
C ASN A 205 28.51 2.05 -3.14
N TYR A 206 27.33 2.48 -3.57
CA TYR A 206 26.88 3.85 -3.32
C TYR A 206 26.46 3.96 -1.85
N VAL A 207 27.10 4.85 -1.10
CA VAL A 207 26.89 4.95 0.34
C VAL A 207 26.44 6.36 0.71
N ILE A 208 25.24 6.46 1.25
CA ILE A 208 24.78 7.64 1.98
C ILE A 208 24.73 7.27 3.45
N GLY A 209 25.55 7.92 4.27
CA GLY A 209 25.64 7.62 5.72
C GLY A 209 24.44 8.11 6.51
N GLY A 210 23.83 9.22 6.09
CA GLY A 210 22.64 9.82 6.69
C GLY A 210 21.34 9.48 5.95
N ASN A 211 20.40 10.42 5.96
CA ASN A 211 19.11 10.32 5.30
C ASN A 211 19.17 10.80 3.86
N ILE A 212 18.23 10.34 3.05
CA ILE A 212 17.95 10.88 1.72
C ILE A 212 16.58 11.55 1.76
N THR A 213 16.53 12.81 1.31
CA THR A 213 15.28 13.52 1.05
C THR A 213 15.27 13.97 -0.40
N ILE A 214 14.19 13.67 -1.12
CA ILE A 214 13.95 14.15 -2.49
C ILE A 214 12.62 14.88 -2.49
N ASP A 215 12.66 16.20 -2.74
CA ASP A 215 11.48 17.02 -2.96
C ASP A 215 11.38 17.32 -4.46
N SER A 216 10.28 16.94 -5.09
CA SER A 216 10.04 17.18 -6.52
C SER A 216 8.74 17.95 -6.72
N TYR A 217 8.74 18.97 -7.57
CA TYR A 217 7.65 19.93 -7.72
C TYR A 217 6.96 19.87 -9.11
N GLU A 218 5.83 20.55 -9.27
CA GLU A 218 4.98 20.57 -10.47
C GLU A 218 5.73 20.98 -11.74
N ASN A 219 6.76 21.83 -11.61
CA ASN A 219 7.55 22.25 -12.76
C ASN A 219 8.61 21.24 -13.23
N VAL A 220 8.65 20.02 -12.64
CA VAL A 220 9.49 18.90 -13.11
C VAL A 220 8.78 18.13 -14.20
N TRP A 221 9.39 18.06 -15.38
CA TRP A 221 8.84 17.39 -16.55
C TRP A 221 9.83 16.40 -17.14
N GLY A 222 9.41 15.14 -17.25
CA GLY A 222 10.14 14.09 -17.94
C GLY A 222 9.90 14.07 -19.46
N TRP A 223 8.98 14.92 -19.96
CA TRP A 223 8.64 15.09 -21.37
C TRP A 223 8.29 16.53 -21.69
N ASP A 224 8.03 16.86 -22.94
CA ASP A 224 7.64 18.21 -23.33
C ASP A 224 6.28 18.59 -22.74
N LYS A 225 6.22 19.70 -22.02
CA LYS A 225 5.01 20.20 -21.35
C LYS A 225 3.85 20.30 -22.35
N GLY A 226 2.75 19.64 -22.04
CA GLY A 226 1.55 19.65 -22.85
C GLY A 226 1.53 18.63 -24.00
N THR A 227 2.51 17.73 -24.07
CA THR A 227 2.53 16.61 -25.01
C THR A 227 2.33 15.29 -24.28
N THR A 228 2.00 14.22 -25.01
CA THR A 228 2.12 12.83 -24.53
C THR A 228 3.56 12.36 -24.73
N PRO A 229 4.12 11.59 -23.79
CA PRO A 229 5.47 11.07 -23.97
C PRO A 229 5.55 10.06 -25.11
N ASP A 230 6.56 10.24 -25.97
CA ASP A 230 6.77 9.43 -27.18
C ASP A 230 7.70 8.23 -26.98
N SER A 231 8.36 8.11 -25.82
CA SER A 231 9.39 7.11 -25.56
C SER A 231 9.08 6.26 -24.32
N TYR A 232 9.59 5.01 -24.33
CA TYR A 232 9.51 4.08 -23.20
C TYR A 232 10.41 4.46 -22.04
N ASP A 233 11.41 5.30 -22.30
CA ASP A 233 12.47 5.61 -21.36
C ASP A 233 12.22 7.02 -20.80
N LEU A 234 11.20 7.16 -19.96
CA LEU A 234 10.92 8.41 -19.25
C LEU A 234 11.68 8.44 -17.93
N PRO A 235 12.05 9.63 -17.46
CA PRO A 235 12.72 9.78 -16.18
C PRO A 235 11.87 9.29 -15.02
N GLU A 236 12.51 8.67 -14.07
CA GLU A 236 11.93 8.12 -12.86
C GLU A 236 12.53 8.79 -11.62
N ILE A 237 11.90 8.65 -10.46
CA ILE A 237 12.44 9.09 -9.17
C ILE A 237 12.80 7.86 -8.35
N TYR A 238 14.05 7.74 -7.93
CA TYR A 238 14.55 6.71 -7.02
C TYR A 238 15.14 7.35 -5.75
N GLY A 239 14.71 6.93 -4.60
CA GLY A 239 15.43 7.26 -3.37
C GLY A 239 16.81 6.63 -3.34
N ALA A 240 16.90 5.34 -3.68
CA ALA A 240 18.15 4.63 -3.88
C ALA A 240 18.00 3.52 -4.93
N ILE A 241 19.09 3.27 -5.69
CA ILE A 241 19.20 2.14 -6.60
C ILE A 241 20.59 1.49 -6.44
N ARG A 242 20.64 0.23 -6.01
CA ARG A 242 21.86 -0.52 -5.68
C ARG A 242 22.78 0.16 -4.65
N GLY A 243 22.18 0.99 -3.77
CA GLY A 243 22.92 1.76 -2.76
C GLY A 243 22.74 1.22 -1.33
N THR A 244 23.54 1.77 -0.43
CA THR A 244 23.39 1.59 1.01
C THR A 244 23.07 2.93 1.65
N VAL A 245 21.96 3.01 2.39
CA VAL A 245 21.50 4.21 3.09
C VAL A 245 21.52 3.97 4.58
N GLY A 246 22.36 4.72 5.31
CA GLY A 246 22.51 4.58 6.76
C GLY A 246 21.33 5.12 7.56
N GLY A 247 20.56 6.05 6.99
CA GLY A 247 19.35 6.63 7.55
C GLY A 247 18.09 6.16 6.84
N SER A 248 17.13 7.07 6.72
CA SER A 248 15.83 6.87 6.07
C SER A 248 15.79 7.51 4.69
N ILE A 249 14.84 7.09 3.87
CA ILE A 249 14.52 7.71 2.59
C ILE A 249 13.15 8.37 2.68
N ALA A 250 13.06 9.64 2.24
CA ALA A 250 11.82 10.37 2.06
C ALA A 250 11.76 10.97 0.64
N ILE A 251 10.75 10.59 -0.13
CA ILE A 251 10.44 11.19 -1.43
C ILE A 251 9.12 11.93 -1.31
N ASN A 252 9.13 13.23 -1.60
CA ASN A 252 7.96 14.11 -1.60
C ASN A 252 7.78 14.66 -3.02
N ALA A 253 6.92 14.02 -3.81
CA ALA A 253 6.59 14.44 -5.16
C ALA A 253 5.29 15.25 -5.16
N HIS A 254 5.36 16.51 -5.57
CA HIS A 254 4.26 17.46 -5.60
C HIS A 254 3.97 17.91 -7.04
N GLY A 255 2.96 17.34 -7.67
CA GLY A 255 2.56 17.69 -9.04
C GLY A 255 3.55 17.29 -10.14
N SER A 256 4.61 16.55 -9.83
CA SER A 256 5.66 16.16 -10.77
C SER A 256 5.14 15.27 -11.89
N HIS A 257 5.73 15.43 -13.08
CA HIS A 257 5.39 14.70 -14.30
C HIS A 257 6.53 13.75 -14.67
N VAL A 258 6.48 12.53 -14.18
CA VAL A 258 7.53 11.50 -14.34
C VAL A 258 6.91 10.13 -14.63
N GLN A 259 7.74 9.13 -14.96
CA GLN A 259 7.24 7.80 -15.24
C GLN A 259 6.83 7.05 -13.97
N ASN A 260 7.76 6.86 -13.04
CA ASN A 260 7.58 6.05 -11.84
C ASN A 260 8.27 6.71 -10.62
N ILE A 261 7.86 6.30 -9.43
CA ILE A 261 8.49 6.69 -8.17
C ILE A 261 8.81 5.42 -7.37
N PHE A 262 10.08 5.21 -7.06
CA PHE A 262 10.58 4.09 -6.28
C PHE A 262 11.29 4.59 -5.02
N GLY A 263 10.86 4.14 -3.84
CA GLY A 263 11.54 4.47 -2.59
C GLY A 263 12.97 3.92 -2.56
N ALA A 264 13.11 2.62 -2.78
CA ALA A 264 14.41 1.97 -2.93
C ALA A 264 14.32 0.78 -3.89
N SER A 265 15.35 0.61 -4.73
CA SER A 265 15.50 -0.52 -5.65
C SER A 265 16.84 -1.19 -5.42
N ASP A 266 16.86 -2.54 -5.30
CA ASP A 266 18.12 -3.31 -5.11
C ASP A 266 19.03 -2.75 -3.99
N SER A 267 18.48 -2.11 -2.97
CA SER A 267 19.22 -1.27 -2.02
C SER A 267 18.99 -1.69 -0.57
N ASN A 268 19.92 -1.35 0.32
CA ASN A 268 19.80 -1.56 1.75
C ASN A 268 19.57 -0.23 2.48
N VAL A 269 18.44 -0.09 3.15
CA VAL A 269 18.06 1.10 3.92
C VAL A 269 17.98 0.77 5.40
N SER A 270 18.77 1.45 6.23
CA SER A 270 18.80 1.20 7.68
C SER A 270 17.58 1.79 8.41
N GLY A 271 16.93 2.78 7.84
CA GLY A 271 15.75 3.44 8.38
C GLY A 271 14.46 3.07 7.67
N ALA A 272 13.50 3.99 7.71
CA ALA A 272 12.22 3.90 7.03
C ALA A 272 12.31 4.35 5.56
N VAL A 273 11.35 3.90 4.76
CA VAL A 273 11.15 4.40 3.39
C VAL A 273 9.77 5.03 3.29
N THR A 274 9.72 6.33 2.98
CA THR A 274 8.48 7.07 2.81
C THR A 274 8.41 7.66 1.41
N VAL A 275 7.33 7.36 0.69
CA VAL A 275 7.02 7.97 -0.61
C VAL A 275 5.69 8.71 -0.47
N THR A 276 5.72 10.02 -0.71
CA THR A 276 4.53 10.88 -0.73
C THR A 276 4.35 11.43 -2.14
N ALA A 277 3.26 11.03 -2.78
CA ALA A 277 2.87 11.47 -4.12
C ALA A 277 1.60 12.34 -4.01
N THR A 278 1.74 13.63 -4.23
CA THR A 278 0.64 14.60 -4.13
C THR A 278 0.37 15.21 -5.50
N ASN A 279 -0.81 14.95 -6.04
CA ASN A 279 -1.25 15.45 -7.36
C ASN A 279 -0.26 15.17 -8.50
N VAL A 280 0.53 14.09 -8.39
CA VAL A 280 1.49 13.70 -9.43
C VAL A 280 0.77 13.20 -10.68
N GLU A 281 1.43 13.31 -11.82
CA GLU A 281 1.00 12.70 -13.07
C GLU A 281 2.07 11.70 -13.51
N LEU A 282 1.80 10.41 -13.25
CA LEU A 282 2.71 9.34 -13.63
C LEU A 282 2.22 8.71 -14.93
N ARG A 283 3.06 8.71 -15.96
CA ARG A 283 2.71 8.19 -17.27
C ARG A 283 3.76 7.23 -17.79
N ASN A 284 3.29 6.21 -18.49
CA ASN A 284 4.11 5.41 -19.38
C ASN A 284 3.91 5.90 -20.83
N SER A 285 4.79 5.51 -21.75
CA SER A 285 4.70 5.89 -23.16
C SER A 285 3.48 5.25 -23.87
N GLU A 286 2.98 5.89 -24.93
CA GLU A 286 1.83 5.45 -25.75
C GLU A 286 1.98 4.08 -26.46
N TYR A 287 3.14 3.44 -26.39
CA TYR A 287 3.36 2.16 -27.09
C TYR A 287 2.83 0.98 -26.27
N GLY A 288 1.54 0.71 -26.48
CA GLY A 288 0.71 -0.42 -26.14
C GLY A 288 1.36 -1.77 -25.90
N THR A 289 1.98 -1.91 -24.78
CA THR A 289 2.17 -3.20 -24.11
C THR A 289 1.46 -3.12 -22.76
N ASP A 290 1.00 -4.24 -22.23
CA ASP A 290 0.16 -4.41 -21.04
C ASP A 290 0.66 -3.76 -19.72
N TYR A 291 1.51 -2.75 -19.79
CA TYR A 291 2.17 -2.06 -18.69
C TYR A 291 1.96 -0.53 -18.76
N ASP A 292 0.72 -0.10 -18.88
CA ASP A 292 0.30 1.32 -18.77
C ASP A 292 0.47 1.87 -17.33
N GLU A 293 1.52 1.49 -16.61
CA GLU A 293 1.55 1.62 -15.19
C GLU A 293 2.59 2.64 -14.75
N GLY A 294 2.17 3.84 -14.38
CA GLY A 294 2.97 4.74 -13.56
C GLY A 294 3.06 4.18 -12.13
N TYR A 295 4.18 3.55 -11.79
CA TYR A 295 4.36 2.86 -10.51
C TYR A 295 4.67 3.82 -9.36
N VAL A 296 4.10 3.54 -8.19
CA VAL A 296 4.58 4.07 -6.90
C VAL A 296 4.91 2.89 -6.00
N PHE A 297 6.19 2.58 -5.88
CA PHE A 297 6.67 1.47 -5.07
C PHE A 297 7.50 1.97 -3.88
N GLY A 298 7.33 1.33 -2.74
CA GLY A 298 8.21 1.55 -1.59
C GLY A 298 9.55 0.86 -1.77
N LEU A 299 9.53 -0.47 -1.92
CA LEU A 299 10.71 -1.29 -2.21
C LEU A 299 10.48 -2.07 -3.51
N TRP A 300 11.51 -2.11 -4.36
CA TRP A 300 11.46 -2.80 -5.63
C TRP A 300 12.69 -3.68 -5.83
N GLU A 301 12.50 -4.90 -6.34
CA GLU A 301 13.54 -5.84 -6.68
C GLU A 301 13.72 -5.88 -8.21
N LYS A 302 14.76 -5.28 -8.71
CA LYS A 302 15.14 -5.39 -10.13
C LYS A 302 16.13 -6.53 -10.39
N GLY A 303 16.89 -6.92 -9.37
CA GLY A 303 17.89 -7.99 -9.45
C GLY A 303 18.32 -8.54 -8.10
N THR A 304 18.30 -7.73 -7.06
CA THR A 304 18.53 -8.13 -5.67
C THR A 304 17.47 -7.53 -4.77
N PRO A 305 17.04 -8.23 -3.70
CA PRO A 305 16.03 -7.69 -2.80
C PRO A 305 16.42 -6.34 -2.21
N ALA A 306 15.54 -5.33 -2.35
CA ALA A 306 15.67 -4.10 -1.59
C ALA A 306 15.22 -4.35 -0.14
N THR A 307 15.94 -3.81 0.85
CA THR A 307 15.63 -3.99 2.27
C THR A 307 15.47 -2.66 2.99
N ALA A 308 14.55 -2.60 3.95
CA ALA A 308 14.43 -1.51 4.90
C ALA A 308 14.27 -2.08 6.31
N ASN A 309 14.95 -1.49 7.30
CA ASN A 309 14.77 -1.91 8.69
C ASN A 309 13.58 -1.20 9.37
N GLY A 310 13.20 -0.03 8.86
CA GLY A 310 12.00 0.69 9.30
C GLY A 310 10.81 0.46 8.38
N PRO A 311 9.62 1.01 8.74
CA PRO A 311 8.41 0.83 7.95
C PRO A 311 8.51 1.45 6.55
N VAL A 312 7.75 0.85 5.62
CA VAL A 312 7.51 1.40 4.29
C VAL A 312 6.16 2.10 4.31
N THR A 313 6.16 3.39 4.01
CA THR A 313 4.93 4.21 3.96
C THR A 313 4.77 4.82 2.59
N ILE A 314 3.62 4.61 1.97
CA ILE A 314 3.26 5.27 0.71
C ILE A 314 2.03 6.13 0.97
N ASN A 315 2.12 7.41 0.62
CA ASN A 315 1.03 8.37 0.72
C ASN A 315 0.63 8.84 -0.69
N ILE A 316 -0.60 8.59 -1.09
CA ILE A 316 -1.19 9.05 -2.35
C ILE A 316 -2.24 10.10 -2.02
N ASN A 317 -1.99 11.34 -2.42
CA ASN A 317 -2.86 12.50 -2.16
C ASN A 317 -3.37 13.08 -3.48
N GLY A 318 -4.40 12.48 -4.09
CA GLY A 318 -4.84 12.87 -5.43
C GLY A 318 -3.85 12.43 -6.52
N GLY A 319 -3.98 13.04 -7.72
CA GLY A 319 -3.10 12.77 -8.86
C GLY A 319 -3.52 11.57 -9.71
N ASP A 320 -2.69 11.23 -10.68
CA ASP A 320 -2.89 10.13 -11.65
C ASP A 320 -1.71 9.14 -11.51
N VAL A 321 -2.02 7.97 -10.99
CA VAL A 321 -1.04 6.91 -10.71
C VAL A 321 -1.54 5.56 -11.25
N GLY A 322 -0.64 4.67 -11.60
CA GLY A 322 -0.97 3.32 -12.04
C GLY A 322 -1.10 2.36 -10.87
N LEU A 323 -0.05 1.57 -10.61
CA LEU A 323 0.00 0.61 -9.51
C LEU A 323 0.71 1.21 -8.29
N VAL A 324 0.07 1.09 -7.13
CA VAL A 324 0.67 1.46 -5.84
C VAL A 324 1.01 0.19 -5.08
N MET A 325 2.29 -0.01 -4.73
CA MET A 325 2.73 -1.23 -4.07
C MET A 325 3.80 -0.95 -3.00
N ALA A 326 3.61 -1.50 -1.79
CA ALA A 326 4.60 -1.29 -0.73
C ALA A 326 5.92 -2.03 -1.03
N THR A 327 5.84 -3.25 -1.55
CA THR A 327 7.02 -3.99 -2.01
C THR A 327 6.62 -5.03 -3.07
N ASP A 328 7.50 -5.33 -3.99
CA ASP A 328 7.38 -6.48 -4.89
C ASP A 328 7.91 -7.80 -4.27
N GLN A 329 8.42 -7.72 -3.06
CA GLN A 329 8.91 -8.86 -2.30
C GLN A 329 7.81 -9.56 -1.49
N THR A 330 8.19 -10.64 -0.81
CA THR A 330 7.25 -11.46 -0.03
C THR A 330 6.83 -10.84 1.29
N THR A 331 7.62 -9.89 1.86
CA THR A 331 7.37 -9.31 3.18
C THR A 331 7.67 -7.82 3.20
N VAL A 332 6.90 -7.07 3.99
CA VAL A 332 7.21 -5.67 4.33
C VAL A 332 7.60 -5.57 5.80
N PRO A 333 8.43 -4.59 6.19
CA PRO A 333 8.68 -4.29 7.60
C PRO A 333 7.40 -4.00 8.38
N ALA A 334 7.39 -4.34 9.67
CA ALA A 334 6.26 -4.08 10.55
C ALA A 334 5.91 -2.57 10.60
N GLY A 335 4.62 -2.25 10.65
CA GLY A 335 4.12 -0.88 10.65
C GLY A 335 4.04 -0.22 9.28
N SER A 336 4.30 -0.96 8.20
CA SER A 336 4.16 -0.45 6.83
C SER A 336 2.71 -0.14 6.47
N SER A 337 2.50 0.89 5.65
CA SER A 337 1.16 1.33 5.24
C SER A 337 1.12 1.95 3.85
N ILE A 338 -0.05 1.86 3.22
CA ILE A 338 -0.43 2.63 2.04
C ILE A 338 -1.61 3.51 2.42
N ASN A 339 -1.42 4.82 2.34
CA ASN A 339 -2.42 5.82 2.72
C ASN A 339 -2.92 6.54 1.46
N VAL A 340 -4.24 6.60 1.28
CA VAL A 340 -4.87 7.20 0.10
C VAL A 340 -5.86 8.26 0.54
N THR A 341 -5.71 9.48 -0.01
CA THR A 341 -6.59 10.61 0.29
C THR A 341 -6.95 11.39 -0.97
N GLY A 342 -7.97 12.24 -0.88
CA GLY A 342 -8.38 13.12 -1.97
C GLY A 342 -9.12 12.39 -3.08
N LYS A 343 -8.80 12.70 -4.33
CA LYS A 343 -9.42 12.13 -5.53
C LYS A 343 -8.36 11.60 -6.50
N PRO A 344 -7.62 10.57 -6.13
CA PRO A 344 -6.65 9.98 -7.03
C PRO A 344 -7.34 9.20 -8.15
N ASN A 345 -6.76 9.26 -9.35
CA ASN A 345 -7.01 8.30 -10.42
C ASN A 345 -5.99 7.15 -10.28
N ILE A 346 -6.42 6.02 -9.73
CA ILE A 346 -5.57 4.82 -9.59
C ILE A 346 -5.96 3.84 -10.68
N ARG A 347 -5.17 3.80 -11.76
CA ARG A 347 -5.53 3.06 -12.98
C ARG A 347 -5.47 1.54 -12.83
N THR A 348 -4.51 1.03 -12.08
CA THR A 348 -4.29 -0.42 -11.95
C THR A 348 -4.77 -0.96 -10.61
N GLY A 349 -4.33 -0.35 -9.48
CA GLY A 349 -4.80 -0.77 -8.16
C GLY A 349 -3.79 -0.55 -7.04
N ILE A 350 -4.13 -1.12 -5.87
CA ILE A 350 -3.31 -1.08 -4.66
C ILE A 350 -2.95 -2.51 -4.27
N ARG A 351 -1.66 -2.74 -4.03
CA ARG A 351 -1.14 -4.05 -3.66
C ARG A 351 -0.11 -3.94 -2.55
N GLY A 352 -0.22 -4.78 -1.53
CA GLY A 352 0.76 -4.79 -0.44
C GLY A 352 2.10 -5.37 -0.86
N THR A 353 2.06 -6.56 -1.49
CA THR A 353 3.24 -7.29 -1.95
C THR A 353 2.97 -7.99 -3.28
N GLN A 354 4.01 -8.41 -4.00
CA GLN A 354 3.84 -9.20 -5.23
C GLN A 354 3.75 -10.71 -4.97
N ALA A 355 4.12 -11.15 -3.79
CA ALA A 355 4.20 -12.58 -3.48
C ALA A 355 2.90 -13.32 -3.72
N SER A 356 3.00 -14.44 -4.40
CA SER A 356 1.92 -15.40 -4.60
C SER A 356 1.77 -16.39 -3.45
N SER A 357 2.70 -16.40 -2.51
CA SER A 357 2.72 -17.28 -1.34
C SER A 357 2.44 -16.48 -0.08
N TYR A 358 1.65 -17.01 0.81
CA TYR A 358 1.24 -16.41 2.08
C TYR A 358 2.42 -15.85 2.85
N SER A 359 2.56 -14.54 2.81
CA SER A 359 3.53 -13.80 3.59
C SER A 359 3.00 -13.62 5.01
N THR A 360 3.89 -13.50 5.97
CA THR A 360 3.51 -13.30 7.38
C THR A 360 3.31 -11.82 7.74
N ALA A 361 3.58 -10.90 6.83
CA ALA A 361 3.43 -9.46 7.08
C ALA A 361 3.03 -8.71 5.80
N PHE A 362 1.85 -8.09 5.83
CA PHE A 362 1.34 -7.20 4.79
C PHE A 362 1.17 -5.79 5.35
N PRO A 363 1.21 -4.73 4.51
CA PRO A 363 0.94 -3.37 4.96
C PRO A 363 -0.55 -3.17 5.28
N VAL A 364 -0.86 -2.10 6.00
CA VAL A 364 -2.22 -1.61 6.20
C VAL A 364 -2.59 -0.65 5.05
N ALA A 365 -3.79 -0.78 4.47
CA ALA A 365 -4.35 0.23 3.59
C ALA A 365 -5.26 1.16 4.40
N ASN A 366 -4.94 2.45 4.41
CA ASN A 366 -5.77 3.50 4.99
C ASN A 366 -6.31 4.40 3.88
N ILE A 367 -7.61 4.37 3.65
CA ILE A 367 -8.28 5.18 2.65
C ILE A 367 -9.18 6.16 3.40
N SER A 368 -8.81 7.44 3.44
CA SER A 368 -9.53 8.43 4.24
C SER A 368 -9.73 9.73 3.49
N ALA A 369 -10.90 10.36 3.70
CA ALA A 369 -11.31 11.56 2.97
C ALA A 369 -11.10 11.41 1.46
N CYS A 370 -11.47 10.24 0.91
CA CYS A 370 -11.13 9.78 -0.42
C CYS A 370 -12.37 9.52 -1.27
N GLU A 371 -12.33 9.94 -2.53
CA GLU A 371 -13.32 9.59 -3.55
C GLU A 371 -12.58 8.99 -4.75
N ALA A 372 -12.62 7.67 -4.89
CA ALA A 372 -11.84 6.96 -5.91
C ALA A 372 -12.49 5.65 -6.36
N THR A 373 -12.22 5.29 -7.62
CA THR A 373 -12.39 3.93 -8.13
C THR A 373 -11.03 3.27 -8.19
N ILE A 374 -10.89 2.11 -7.55
CA ILE A 374 -9.62 1.37 -7.43
C ILE A 374 -9.84 -0.04 -7.99
N PRO A 375 -9.23 -0.41 -9.12
CA PRO A 375 -9.49 -1.70 -9.76
C PRO A 375 -9.25 -2.90 -8.84
N PHE A 376 -8.24 -2.84 -7.99
CA PHE A 376 -8.11 -3.84 -6.93
C PHE A 376 -7.39 -3.30 -5.68
N ILE A 377 -7.75 -3.88 -4.52
CA ILE A 377 -7.04 -3.72 -3.24
C ILE A 377 -6.70 -5.12 -2.75
N LYS A 378 -5.42 -5.49 -2.77
CA LYS A 378 -4.99 -6.88 -2.49
C LYS A 378 -3.75 -6.94 -1.62
N MET A 379 -3.57 -8.08 -0.93
CA MET A 379 -2.38 -8.35 -0.10
C MET A 379 -2.17 -7.28 0.99
N MET A 380 -3.25 -6.92 1.67
CA MET A 380 -3.26 -6.01 2.81
C MET A 380 -3.47 -6.81 4.10
N SER A 381 -2.80 -6.42 5.18
CA SER A 381 -3.13 -6.94 6.50
C SER A 381 -4.52 -6.46 6.92
N GLN A 382 -4.81 -5.19 6.71
CA GLN A 382 -6.11 -4.57 7.00
C GLN A 382 -6.43 -3.50 5.98
N VAL A 383 -7.72 -3.31 5.70
CA VAL A 383 -8.25 -2.21 4.91
C VAL A 383 -9.13 -1.35 5.79
N ASN A 384 -8.79 -0.07 5.93
CA ASN A 384 -9.57 0.93 6.65
C ASN A 384 -10.15 1.94 5.66
N VAL A 385 -11.45 2.17 5.71
CA VAL A 385 -12.15 3.19 4.91
C VAL A 385 -12.81 4.18 5.88
N ALA A 386 -12.31 5.41 5.91
CA ALA A 386 -12.58 6.38 6.96
C ALA A 386 -12.80 7.79 6.40
N GLY A 387 -13.19 8.75 7.26
CA GLY A 387 -13.22 10.17 6.93
C GLY A 387 -14.19 10.54 5.81
N ASP A 388 -15.40 10.03 5.82
CA ASP A 388 -16.47 10.27 4.83
C ASP A 388 -16.07 9.82 3.39
N SER A 389 -15.22 8.80 3.26
CA SER A 389 -14.75 8.28 1.98
C SER A 389 -15.85 7.62 1.16
N LYS A 390 -15.72 7.71 -0.18
CA LYS A 390 -16.52 7.00 -1.18
C LYS A 390 -15.61 6.23 -2.10
N VAL A 391 -15.48 4.95 -1.88
CA VAL A 391 -14.54 4.08 -2.58
C VAL A 391 -15.28 3.01 -3.35
N ILE A 392 -14.94 2.85 -4.61
CA ILE A 392 -15.34 1.70 -5.42
C ILE A 392 -14.10 0.84 -5.60
N ALA A 393 -14.16 -0.43 -5.17
CA ALA A 393 -13.09 -1.40 -5.38
C ALA A 393 -13.65 -2.58 -6.18
N HIS A 394 -13.14 -2.82 -7.41
CA HIS A 394 -13.67 -3.91 -8.23
C HIS A 394 -13.39 -5.27 -7.60
N ILE A 395 -12.20 -5.47 -7.04
CA ILE A 395 -11.81 -6.68 -6.32
C ILE A 395 -11.10 -6.29 -5.03
N MET A 396 -11.43 -6.97 -3.91
CA MET A 396 -10.78 -6.69 -2.62
C MET A 396 -10.40 -7.96 -1.88
N SER A 397 -9.20 -7.96 -1.27
CA SER A 397 -8.81 -8.98 -0.28
C SER A 397 -7.98 -8.37 0.84
N SER A 398 -8.22 -8.84 2.06
CA SER A 398 -7.48 -8.45 3.27
C SER A 398 -7.22 -9.67 4.13
N ASP A 399 -6.04 -9.76 4.75
CA ASP A 399 -5.62 -10.93 5.53
C ASP A 399 -5.97 -10.85 7.02
N ALA A 400 -6.18 -9.65 7.56
CA ALA A 400 -6.49 -9.50 8.97
C ALA A 400 -7.80 -8.76 9.26
N GLY A 401 -8.32 -7.96 8.32
CA GLY A 401 -9.62 -7.35 8.55
C GLY A 401 -10.02 -6.23 7.59
N LEU A 402 -11.26 -5.79 7.77
CA LEU A 402 -11.88 -4.65 7.11
C LEU A 402 -12.54 -3.76 8.17
N ASN A 403 -12.30 -2.45 8.09
CA ASN A 403 -12.99 -1.47 8.92
C ASN A 403 -13.57 -0.36 8.03
N ILE A 404 -14.86 -0.10 8.15
CA ILE A 404 -15.55 0.98 7.44
C ILE A 404 -16.19 1.89 8.48
N GLU A 405 -15.63 3.08 8.65
CA GLU A 405 -16.12 4.08 9.59
C GLU A 405 -17.48 4.67 9.19
N GLU A 406 -18.17 5.23 10.17
CA GLU A 406 -19.44 5.95 9.97
C GLU A 406 -19.33 6.98 8.83
N ASN A 407 -20.36 7.09 8.01
CA ASN A 407 -20.48 7.92 6.81
C ASN A 407 -19.58 7.53 5.62
N SER A 408 -18.66 6.62 5.80
CA SER A 408 -17.85 6.10 4.69
C SER A 408 -18.58 5.01 3.93
N VAL A 409 -18.33 4.93 2.63
CA VAL A 409 -18.95 3.97 1.70
C VAL A 409 -17.85 3.21 0.97
N LEU A 410 -17.90 1.90 1.07
CA LEU A 410 -17.13 0.99 0.23
C LEU A 410 -18.09 0.21 -0.66
N THR A 411 -17.97 0.38 -1.95
CA THR A 411 -18.69 -0.41 -2.96
C THR A 411 -17.72 -1.40 -3.61
N THR A 412 -18.13 -2.66 -3.73
CA THR A 412 -17.40 -3.67 -4.48
C THR A 412 -18.30 -4.20 -5.60
N ASP A 413 -17.87 -4.11 -6.87
CA ASP A 413 -18.80 -4.22 -8.01
C ASP A 413 -18.42 -5.26 -9.10
N GLU A 414 -17.17 -5.71 -9.20
CA GLU A 414 -16.76 -6.62 -10.28
C GLU A 414 -16.27 -7.99 -9.83
N GLY A 415 -15.99 -8.20 -8.54
CA GLY A 415 -15.39 -9.44 -8.08
C GLY A 415 -15.71 -9.83 -6.65
N GLN A 416 -15.09 -10.90 -6.22
CA GLN A 416 -15.25 -11.44 -4.88
C GLN A 416 -14.49 -10.62 -3.84
N VAL A 417 -15.05 -10.54 -2.64
CA VAL A 417 -14.42 -9.94 -1.47
C VAL A 417 -14.03 -11.03 -0.47
N TRP A 418 -12.76 -11.05 -0.13
CA TRP A 418 -12.20 -12.06 0.77
C TRP A 418 -11.52 -11.38 1.95
N ILE A 419 -12.14 -11.47 3.12
CA ILE A 419 -11.61 -10.94 4.38
C ILE A 419 -11.25 -12.14 5.28
N TRP A 420 -9.96 -12.35 5.49
CA TRP A 420 -9.46 -13.45 6.32
C TRP A 420 -9.44 -13.12 7.82
N GLY A 421 -9.79 -11.92 8.21
CA GLY A 421 -9.95 -11.47 9.59
C GLY A 421 -11.36 -10.98 9.88
N ASP A 422 -11.45 -10.02 10.81
CA ASP A 422 -12.71 -9.42 11.24
C ASP A 422 -13.19 -8.34 10.25
N ALA A 423 -14.50 -8.18 10.13
CA ALA A 423 -15.12 -7.07 9.41
C ALA A 423 -15.95 -6.21 10.38
N VAL A 424 -15.63 -4.90 10.42
CA VAL A 424 -16.39 -3.89 11.19
C VAL A 424 -16.99 -2.90 10.22
N VAL A 425 -18.31 -2.74 10.26
CA VAL A 425 -19.09 -1.92 9.33
C VAL A 425 -19.94 -0.95 10.14
N ASP A 426 -19.40 0.23 10.40
CA ASP A 426 -20.14 1.36 10.99
C ASP A 426 -20.67 2.31 9.91
N GLY A 427 -20.08 2.28 8.72
CA GLY A 427 -20.52 2.94 7.50
C GLY A 427 -21.33 2.02 6.58
N THR A 428 -21.12 2.13 5.28
CA THR A 428 -21.80 1.30 4.27
C THR A 428 -20.79 0.44 3.50
N TRP A 429 -21.02 -0.86 3.52
CA TRP A 429 -20.38 -1.81 2.63
C TRP A 429 -21.42 -2.37 1.66
N GLU A 430 -21.24 -2.11 0.37
CA GLU A 430 -22.15 -2.56 -0.69
C GLU A 430 -21.41 -3.44 -1.69
N GLN A 431 -21.76 -4.73 -1.73
CA GLN A 431 -21.29 -5.67 -2.74
C GLN A 431 -22.36 -5.78 -3.83
N GLN A 432 -22.07 -5.23 -5.01
CA GLN A 432 -22.99 -5.21 -6.15
C GLN A 432 -22.81 -6.40 -7.09
N TYR A 433 -21.62 -7.02 -7.08
CA TYR A 433 -21.33 -8.16 -7.93
C TYR A 433 -22.09 -9.40 -7.49
N ARG A 434 -22.71 -10.07 -8.45
CA ARG A 434 -23.42 -11.34 -8.26
C ARG A 434 -22.87 -12.36 -9.26
N GLN A 435 -22.15 -13.34 -8.77
CA GLN A 435 -21.74 -14.47 -9.60
C GLN A 435 -22.83 -15.54 -9.63
N VAL A 436 -23.10 -16.09 -10.80
CA VAL A 436 -24.14 -17.15 -10.98
C VAL A 436 -23.66 -18.53 -10.54
N ALA A 437 -22.41 -18.70 -10.14
CA ALA A 437 -21.80 -19.98 -9.83
C ALA A 437 -21.22 -20.03 -8.42
N THR A 438 -21.20 -21.18 -7.84
CA THR A 438 -20.68 -21.80 -6.62
C THR A 438 -19.69 -21.11 -5.69
N TYR A 439 -19.28 -19.86 -5.90
CA TYR A 439 -18.30 -19.14 -5.09
C TYR A 439 -18.96 -18.04 -4.26
N ASN A 440 -18.43 -17.79 -3.06
CA ASN A 440 -18.91 -16.71 -2.19
C ASN A 440 -18.55 -15.35 -2.77
N ASP A 441 -19.52 -14.46 -2.89
CA ASP A 441 -19.26 -13.07 -3.33
C ASP A 441 -18.70 -12.24 -2.17
N ILE A 442 -19.16 -12.53 -0.92
CA ILE A 442 -18.52 -12.07 0.32
C ILE A 442 -18.08 -13.28 1.15
N PHE A 443 -16.82 -13.27 1.55
CA PHE A 443 -16.24 -14.21 2.50
C PHE A 443 -15.56 -13.45 3.65
N VAL A 444 -15.97 -13.72 4.88
CA VAL A 444 -15.35 -13.19 6.11
C VAL A 444 -15.04 -14.36 7.02
N SER A 445 -13.75 -14.57 7.36
CA SER A 445 -13.34 -15.68 8.22
C SER A 445 -13.46 -15.37 9.70
N GLY A 446 -13.30 -14.11 10.09
CA GLY A 446 -13.39 -13.61 11.45
C GLY A 446 -14.79 -13.15 11.83
N LYS A 447 -14.87 -12.36 12.90
CA LYS A 447 -16.11 -11.76 13.38
C LYS A 447 -16.62 -10.70 12.39
N THR A 448 -17.93 -10.69 12.13
CA THR A 448 -18.58 -9.59 11.40
C THR A 448 -19.37 -8.74 12.38
N THR A 449 -19.10 -7.44 12.44
CA THR A 449 -19.83 -6.48 13.26
C THR A 449 -20.45 -5.41 12.37
N VAL A 450 -21.77 -5.26 12.45
CA VAL A 450 -22.49 -4.16 11.79
C VAL A 450 -23.01 -3.25 12.90
N GLY A 451 -22.44 -2.06 13.01
CA GLY A 451 -22.77 -1.08 14.04
C GLY A 451 -24.15 -0.44 13.84
N PRO A 452 -24.62 0.39 14.77
CA PRO A 452 -25.99 0.93 14.76
C PRO A 452 -26.35 1.76 13.53
N LYS A 453 -25.38 2.36 12.86
CA LYS A 453 -25.53 3.08 11.57
C LYS A 453 -24.98 2.30 10.38
N GLY A 454 -24.35 1.17 10.68
CA GLY A 454 -23.72 0.30 9.68
C GLY A 454 -24.71 -0.33 8.72
N ARG A 455 -24.28 -0.51 7.48
CA ARG A 455 -25.06 -1.12 6.41
C ARG A 455 -24.19 -2.09 5.63
N LEU A 456 -24.48 -3.38 5.72
CA LEU A 456 -23.89 -4.42 4.91
C LEU A 456 -24.91 -4.85 3.83
N ILE A 457 -24.63 -4.58 2.57
CA ILE A 457 -25.50 -4.90 1.45
C ILE A 457 -24.78 -5.85 0.51
N ASN A 458 -25.31 -7.06 0.32
CA ASN A 458 -24.74 -8.04 -0.60
C ASN A 458 -25.79 -8.56 -1.58
N GLN A 459 -25.52 -8.42 -2.87
CA GLN A 459 -26.39 -8.92 -3.93
C GLN A 459 -26.21 -10.42 -4.23
N GLY A 460 -25.10 -11.01 -3.80
CA GLY A 460 -24.72 -12.39 -4.07
C GLY A 460 -24.61 -13.27 -2.83
N LEU A 461 -23.79 -14.31 -2.91
CA LEU A 461 -23.58 -15.29 -1.84
C LEU A 461 -22.73 -14.69 -0.70
N SER A 462 -23.21 -14.87 0.54
CA SER A 462 -22.47 -14.50 1.76
C SER A 462 -22.00 -15.72 2.52
N ASN A 463 -20.74 -15.75 2.93
CA ASN A 463 -20.20 -16.77 3.84
C ASN A 463 -19.44 -16.09 5.00
N LEU A 464 -20.10 -15.99 6.13
CA LEU A 464 -19.57 -15.36 7.35
C LEU A 464 -19.24 -16.47 8.35
N LYS A 465 -17.94 -16.80 8.48
CA LYS A 465 -17.51 -17.94 9.31
C LYS A 465 -17.50 -17.65 10.80
N GLY A 466 -17.12 -16.44 11.19
CA GLY A 466 -17.12 -16.05 12.60
C GLY A 466 -18.50 -15.65 13.12
N ASN A 467 -18.53 -15.19 14.37
CA ASN A 467 -19.74 -14.67 14.96
C ASN A 467 -20.18 -13.37 14.28
N VAL A 468 -21.47 -13.15 14.17
CA VAL A 468 -22.08 -11.95 13.60
C VAL A 468 -22.76 -11.15 14.67
N SER A 469 -22.34 -9.89 14.87
CA SER A 469 -23.04 -8.91 15.73
C SER A 469 -23.70 -7.88 14.83
N ASN A 470 -25.02 -7.79 14.84
CA ASN A 470 -25.77 -6.86 14.01
C ASN A 470 -26.58 -5.91 14.86
N ASP A 471 -26.20 -4.64 14.90
CA ASP A 471 -26.94 -3.54 15.52
C ASP A 471 -27.50 -2.56 14.48
N GLY A 472 -27.18 -2.78 13.19
CA GLY A 472 -27.55 -1.96 12.05
C GLY A 472 -28.40 -2.73 11.04
N MET A 473 -28.06 -2.58 9.76
CA MET A 473 -28.80 -3.18 8.65
C MET A 473 -27.92 -4.12 7.82
N MET A 474 -28.38 -5.34 7.65
CA MET A 474 -27.80 -6.30 6.69
C MET A 474 -28.85 -6.61 5.60
N ALA A 475 -28.53 -6.28 4.35
CA ALA A 475 -29.33 -6.63 3.18
C ALA A 475 -28.65 -7.78 2.43
N LEU A 476 -29.19 -8.98 2.57
CA LEU A 476 -28.65 -10.21 1.99
C LEU A 476 -29.57 -10.68 0.87
N MET A 477 -29.26 -10.25 -0.37
CA MET A 477 -30.12 -10.51 -1.53
C MET A 477 -29.89 -11.89 -2.16
N GLY A 478 -28.74 -12.52 -1.88
CA GLY A 478 -28.45 -13.92 -2.19
C GLY A 478 -28.41 -14.80 -0.94
N PRO A 479 -28.22 -16.11 -1.09
CA PRO A 479 -28.08 -17.03 0.04
C PRO A 479 -26.96 -16.62 0.96
N ALA A 480 -27.20 -16.64 2.28
CA ALA A 480 -26.23 -16.28 3.29
C ALA A 480 -26.04 -17.41 4.30
N LEU A 481 -24.78 -17.78 4.52
CA LEU A 481 -24.38 -18.75 5.53
C LEU A 481 -23.60 -18.03 6.64
N LEU A 482 -24.19 -17.95 7.82
CA LEU A 482 -23.59 -17.46 9.06
C LEU A 482 -23.18 -18.70 9.88
N GLN A 483 -21.89 -18.99 9.94
CA GLN A 483 -21.41 -20.21 10.57
C GLN A 483 -21.27 -20.11 12.09
N GLY A 484 -21.01 -18.90 12.61
CA GLY A 484 -20.94 -18.59 14.03
C GLY A 484 -22.29 -18.16 14.63
N ASP A 485 -22.24 -17.65 15.85
CA ASP A 485 -23.40 -17.10 16.54
C ASP A 485 -23.85 -15.80 15.88
N TYR A 486 -25.16 -15.55 15.93
CA TYR A 486 -25.78 -14.31 15.48
C TYR A 486 -26.37 -13.55 16.68
N VAL A 487 -25.84 -12.39 16.97
CA VAL A 487 -26.30 -11.52 18.05
C VAL A 487 -26.92 -10.24 17.46
N ALA A 488 -28.19 -10.02 17.73
CA ALA A 488 -28.91 -8.83 17.29
C ALA A 488 -29.13 -7.85 18.44
N GLY A 489 -28.79 -6.57 18.22
CA GLY A 489 -29.24 -5.47 19.07
C GLY A 489 -30.57 -4.91 18.57
N ASN A 490 -30.56 -3.80 17.84
CA ASN A 490 -31.71 -3.26 17.09
C ASN A 490 -31.57 -3.57 15.58
N ALA A 491 -31.34 -4.81 15.24
CA ALA A 491 -30.93 -5.26 13.92
C ALA A 491 -32.07 -5.24 12.91
N GLU A 492 -31.71 -4.90 11.67
CA GLU A 492 -32.57 -5.09 10.51
C GLU A 492 -31.92 -6.10 9.56
N LEU A 493 -32.67 -7.11 9.12
CA LEU A 493 -32.34 -7.96 8.00
C LEU A 493 -33.27 -7.62 6.82
N ARG A 494 -32.67 -7.36 5.65
CA ARG A 494 -33.42 -7.24 4.40
C ARG A 494 -33.12 -8.46 3.55
N LEU A 495 -34.18 -9.15 3.15
CA LEU A 495 -34.09 -10.42 2.46
C LEU A 495 -34.98 -10.36 1.21
N PRO A 496 -34.66 -11.10 0.13
CA PRO A 496 -35.49 -11.14 -1.07
C PRO A 496 -36.86 -11.76 -0.74
N ALA A 497 -37.92 -11.21 -1.30
CA ALA A 497 -39.29 -11.70 -1.09
C ALA A 497 -39.56 -13.02 -1.78
N VAL A 498 -38.88 -13.27 -2.88
CA VAL A 498 -38.98 -14.51 -3.69
C VAL A 498 -37.59 -14.84 -4.20
N ALA A 499 -37.17 -16.06 -4.01
CA ALA A 499 -36.03 -16.59 -4.73
C ALA A 499 -36.44 -16.93 -6.14
N ASP A 500 -36.61 -15.94 -7.00
CA ASP A 500 -36.79 -16.18 -8.42
C ASP A 500 -35.50 -16.73 -9.00
N ASN A 501 -35.59 -17.97 -9.53
CA ASN A 501 -34.63 -18.62 -10.40
C ASN A 501 -33.29 -19.07 -9.78
N TYR A 502 -33.29 -19.62 -8.60
CA TYR A 502 -32.24 -20.58 -8.28
C TYR A 502 -32.68 -21.95 -8.79
N ASP A 503 -32.32 -22.27 -10.00
CA ASP A 503 -32.46 -23.61 -10.59
C ASP A 503 -31.31 -24.51 -10.10
N GLY A 504 -31.18 -24.61 -8.78
CA GLY A 504 -30.35 -25.57 -8.08
C GLY A 504 -31.20 -26.78 -7.78
N THR A 505 -31.24 -27.70 -8.69
CA THR A 505 -31.76 -29.05 -8.48
C THR A 505 -31.22 -29.64 -7.17
N ASP A 506 -32.12 -29.92 -6.32
CA ASP A 506 -32.18 -30.74 -5.14
C ASP A 506 -32.54 -29.98 -3.87
N ASP A 507 -33.72 -30.36 -3.37
CA ASP A 507 -34.27 -30.05 -2.06
C ASP A 507 -34.86 -28.63 -1.81
N GLY A 508 -36.00 -28.39 -2.42
CA GLY A 508 -37.14 -27.77 -1.76
C GLY A 508 -36.91 -26.42 -1.07
N GLY A 509 -36.81 -25.32 -1.80
CA GLY A 509 -36.98 -23.99 -1.25
C GLY A 509 -35.72 -23.34 -0.73
N LEU A 510 -35.31 -22.22 -1.32
CA LEU A 510 -34.16 -21.42 -0.90
C LEU A 510 -34.36 -20.90 0.51
N ILE A 511 -33.47 -21.29 1.40
CA ILE A 511 -33.30 -20.67 2.70
C ILE A 511 -32.42 -19.44 2.49
N PRO A 512 -32.95 -18.20 2.60
CA PRO A 512 -32.18 -17.01 2.31
C PRO A 512 -31.06 -16.78 3.32
N VAL A 513 -31.25 -17.16 4.59
CA VAL A 513 -30.23 -17.06 5.64
C VAL A 513 -30.21 -18.34 6.46
N THR A 514 -29.02 -18.95 6.57
CA THR A 514 -28.76 -20.07 7.45
C THR A 514 -27.80 -19.62 8.55
N ILE A 515 -28.21 -19.74 9.81
CA ILE A 515 -27.39 -19.49 11.00
C ILE A 515 -27.06 -20.84 11.62
N LYS A 516 -25.78 -21.22 11.64
CA LYS A 516 -25.33 -22.47 12.24
C LYS A 516 -25.12 -22.37 13.77
N GLY A 517 -24.72 -21.21 14.25
CA GLY A 517 -24.59 -20.93 15.69
C GLY A 517 -25.91 -20.55 16.36
N ILE A 518 -25.83 -20.08 17.60
CA ILE A 518 -26.99 -19.61 18.38
C ILE A 518 -27.40 -18.23 17.89
N SER A 519 -28.69 -17.98 17.70
CA SER A 519 -29.20 -16.62 17.53
C SER A 519 -29.70 -16.05 18.86
N SER A 520 -29.50 -14.74 19.06
CA SER A 520 -29.97 -14.00 20.24
C SER A 520 -30.37 -12.56 19.87
N GLY A 521 -31.20 -11.97 20.72
CA GLY A 521 -31.72 -10.61 20.50
C GLY A 521 -32.91 -10.57 19.53
N THR A 522 -33.32 -9.33 19.15
CA THR A 522 -34.46 -9.12 18.27
C THR A 522 -34.02 -8.56 16.93
N THR A 523 -34.47 -9.21 15.85
CA THR A 523 -34.19 -8.80 14.49
C THR A 523 -35.47 -8.47 13.73
N ILE A 524 -35.52 -7.30 13.15
CA ILE A 524 -36.61 -6.88 12.24
C ILE A 524 -36.26 -7.40 10.86
N VAL A 525 -37.13 -8.24 10.30
CA VAL A 525 -36.96 -8.79 8.95
C VAL A 525 -37.86 -8.05 7.97
N ASN A 526 -37.25 -7.35 7.01
CA ASN A 526 -37.95 -6.72 5.90
C ASN A 526 -37.70 -7.50 4.62
N THR A 527 -38.76 -7.83 3.93
CA THR A 527 -38.66 -8.47 2.61
C THR A 527 -38.55 -7.44 1.51
N VAL A 528 -37.64 -7.65 0.59
CA VAL A 528 -37.33 -6.74 -0.51
C VAL A 528 -37.63 -7.44 -1.83
N ASN A 529 -38.43 -6.81 -2.68
CA ASN A 529 -38.53 -7.22 -4.08
C ASN A 529 -37.61 -6.30 -4.91
N PRO A 530 -36.61 -6.80 -5.59
CA PRO A 530 -35.71 -5.96 -6.39
C PRO A 530 -36.42 -5.19 -7.51
N ASP A 531 -37.56 -5.70 -8.02
CA ASP A 531 -38.20 -5.12 -9.18
C ASP A 531 -39.40 -4.23 -8.87
N ASN A 532 -40.01 -4.26 -7.67
CA ASN A 532 -41.15 -3.40 -7.36
C ASN A 532 -41.52 -3.36 -5.88
N TRP A 533 -41.15 -2.32 -5.16
CA TRP A 533 -41.51 -2.11 -3.76
C TRP A 533 -42.99 -1.92 -3.50
N GLU A 534 -43.75 -1.49 -4.49
CA GLU A 534 -45.15 -1.15 -4.34
C GLU A 534 -46.09 -2.35 -4.47
N GLU A 535 -45.64 -3.46 -5.07
CA GLU A 535 -46.44 -4.66 -5.29
C GLU A 535 -46.08 -5.87 -4.42
N LEU A 536 -45.59 -5.68 -3.20
CA LEU A 536 -45.51 -6.75 -2.21
C LEU A 536 -46.95 -7.25 -1.89
N GLN A 537 -47.53 -7.95 -2.84
CA GLN A 537 -48.72 -8.73 -2.58
C GLN A 537 -48.29 -9.94 -1.76
N CYS A 538 -48.54 -9.88 -0.47
CA CYS A 538 -48.27 -10.95 0.51
C CYS A 538 -48.62 -12.38 0.08
N PRO A 539 -49.55 -12.68 -0.86
CA PRO A 539 -49.78 -14.02 -1.37
C PRO A 539 -48.57 -14.65 -2.10
N LYS A 540 -47.59 -13.85 -2.55
CA LYS A 540 -46.38 -14.33 -3.23
C LYS A 540 -45.19 -14.53 -2.26
N LEU A 541 -45.29 -14.13 -1.01
CA LEU A 541 -44.43 -14.60 0.06
C LEU A 541 -44.80 -16.05 0.33
N GLY A 542 -44.58 -16.89 -0.66
CA GLY A 542 -45.02 -18.26 -0.66
C GLY A 542 -44.44 -19.05 0.49
N ASP A 543 -44.94 -20.25 0.68
CA ASP A 543 -44.66 -21.21 1.75
C ASP A 543 -43.18 -21.54 2.03
N ASN A 544 -42.24 -20.88 1.37
CA ASN A 544 -40.83 -21.22 1.34
C ASN A 544 -39.86 -20.16 1.91
N TYR A 545 -40.36 -19.09 2.55
CA TYR A 545 -39.52 -18.09 3.15
C TYR A 545 -39.10 -18.50 4.57
N ILE A 546 -37.95 -19.19 4.67
CA ILE A 546 -37.51 -19.83 5.89
C ILE A 546 -36.15 -19.28 6.31
N LEU A 547 -36.07 -18.71 7.51
CA LEU A 547 -34.83 -18.55 8.24
C LEU A 547 -34.60 -19.82 9.03
N SER A 548 -33.54 -20.58 8.76
CA SER A 548 -33.29 -21.84 9.45
C SER A 548 -31.96 -21.81 10.18
N LYS A 549 -31.96 -22.38 11.39
CA LYS A 549 -30.76 -22.82 12.06
C LYS A 549 -30.56 -24.29 11.70
N LYS A 550 -29.47 -24.60 10.97
CA LYS A 550 -29.14 -25.96 10.58
C LYS A 550 -27.89 -26.38 11.34
N PHE A 551 -28.00 -27.40 12.18
CA PHE A 551 -26.83 -28.13 12.65
C PHE A 551 -26.50 -29.16 11.59
N ASP A 552 -25.29 -29.14 11.02
CA ASP A 552 -24.81 -30.24 10.19
C ASP A 552 -24.49 -31.43 11.09
N ALA A 553 -25.13 -32.55 10.78
CA ALA A 553 -24.93 -33.82 11.52
C ALA A 553 -23.50 -34.39 11.37
N ALA A 554 -22.66 -33.79 10.56
CA ALA A 554 -21.25 -34.16 10.36
C ALA A 554 -20.27 -33.42 11.30
N GLU A 555 -20.68 -32.31 11.91
CA GLU A 555 -19.87 -31.67 12.95
C GLU A 555 -20.20 -32.34 14.28
N THR A 556 -19.21 -33.02 14.83
CA THR A 556 -19.30 -33.83 16.03
C THR A 556 -20.07 -33.16 17.16
N ALA A 557 -20.91 -33.88 17.86
CA ALA A 557 -21.77 -33.42 18.97
C ALA A 557 -21.06 -32.69 20.14
N SER A 558 -19.76 -32.46 20.06
CA SER A 558 -18.97 -31.71 21.03
C SER A 558 -19.01 -30.21 20.83
N GLU A 559 -19.53 -29.69 19.70
CA GLU A 559 -19.66 -28.27 19.39
C GLU A 559 -21.09 -27.78 19.35
N ALA A 560 -22.04 -28.54 19.82
CA ALA A 560 -23.40 -28.06 20.04
C ALA A 560 -23.35 -26.97 21.11
N ALA A 561 -23.55 -25.72 20.70
CA ALA A 561 -23.59 -24.59 21.60
C ALA A 561 -24.58 -24.85 22.74
N GLU A 562 -24.10 -24.92 23.97
CA GLU A 562 -24.90 -25.14 25.17
C GLU A 562 -25.81 -23.91 25.37
N GLY A 563 -27.09 -24.04 25.04
CA GLY A 563 -28.10 -23.02 25.35
C GLY A 563 -29.28 -22.99 24.38
N PRO A 564 -30.45 -22.57 24.83
CA PRO A 564 -31.59 -22.39 23.96
C PRO A 564 -31.37 -21.20 23.03
N ASP A 565 -31.72 -21.37 21.75
CA ASP A 565 -31.75 -20.29 20.78
C ASP A 565 -32.80 -19.24 21.23
N GLN A 566 -32.35 -18.05 21.57
CA GLN A 566 -33.17 -16.96 22.11
C GLN A 566 -33.47 -15.86 21.07
N GLY A 567 -33.01 -16.02 19.83
CA GLY A 567 -33.26 -15.05 18.77
C GLY A 567 -34.75 -14.93 18.46
N VAL A 568 -35.19 -13.69 18.31
CA VAL A 568 -36.57 -13.34 17.91
C VAL A 568 -36.50 -12.61 16.56
N PHE A 569 -37.16 -13.16 15.56
CA PHE A 569 -37.29 -12.54 14.25
C PHE A 569 -38.74 -12.04 14.04
N VAL A 570 -38.89 -10.75 13.73
CA VAL A 570 -40.18 -10.08 13.60
C VAL A 570 -40.30 -9.52 12.19
N LEU A 571 -41.44 -9.78 11.53
CA LEU A 571 -41.70 -9.20 10.21
C LEU A 571 -41.91 -7.68 10.35
N GLY A 572 -41.09 -6.90 9.65
CA GLY A 572 -41.09 -5.43 9.71
C GLY A 572 -41.92 -4.74 8.65
N ASN A 573 -42.29 -5.43 7.58
CA ASN A 573 -43.09 -4.85 6.49
C ASN A 573 -44.49 -4.44 6.99
N SER A 574 -44.74 -3.14 7.13
CA SER A 574 -45.99 -2.59 7.69
C SER A 574 -47.23 -3.06 6.93
N ASP A 575 -47.15 -3.13 5.62
CA ASP A 575 -48.27 -3.58 4.78
C ASP A 575 -48.59 -5.07 4.95
N ALA A 576 -47.56 -5.88 5.14
CA ALA A 576 -47.72 -7.30 5.40
C ALA A 576 -48.30 -7.53 6.81
N THR A 577 -47.77 -6.87 7.82
CA THR A 577 -48.24 -7.00 9.22
C THR A 577 -49.68 -6.49 9.37
N SER A 578 -50.08 -5.42 8.68
CA SER A 578 -51.47 -4.89 8.69
C SER A 578 -52.46 -5.88 8.09
N LYS A 579 -52.01 -6.77 7.19
CA LYS A 579 -52.78 -7.85 6.58
C LYS A 579 -52.74 -9.16 7.37
N GLY A 580 -52.17 -9.14 8.57
CA GLY A 580 -52.08 -10.30 9.48
C GLY A 580 -50.97 -11.29 9.11
N TRP A 581 -49.94 -10.84 8.38
CA TRP A 581 -48.71 -11.65 8.19
C TRP A 581 -47.73 -11.44 9.34
N TYR A 582 -47.01 -12.52 9.71
CA TYR A 582 -46.00 -12.50 10.75
C TYR A 582 -44.97 -13.59 10.51
N LEU A 583 -43.83 -13.56 11.18
CA LEU A 583 -42.85 -14.66 11.19
C LEU A 583 -43.20 -15.64 12.31
N LYS A 584 -43.49 -16.87 11.95
CA LYS A 584 -43.78 -17.96 12.87
C LYS A 584 -42.53 -18.82 13.05
N ARG A 585 -42.15 -19.05 14.31
CA ARG A 585 -41.14 -20.04 14.67
C ARG A 585 -41.72 -21.43 14.53
N LEU A 586 -41.02 -22.30 13.82
CA LEU A 586 -41.35 -23.71 13.69
C LEU A 586 -40.29 -24.52 14.41
N GLU A 587 -40.69 -25.38 15.29
CA GLU A 587 -39.83 -26.42 15.85
C GLU A 587 -39.79 -27.61 14.88
N ASP A 588 -38.64 -28.25 14.71
CA ASP A 588 -38.54 -29.40 13.82
C ASP A 588 -39.40 -30.56 14.39
N ALA A 589 -40.42 -30.91 13.64
CA ALA A 589 -41.37 -31.95 14.01
C ALA A 589 -40.73 -33.37 14.04
N ALA A 590 -39.48 -33.52 13.57
CA ALA A 590 -38.78 -34.81 13.50
C ALA A 590 -38.01 -35.14 14.79
N GLY A 591 -38.06 -34.30 15.83
CA GLY A 591 -37.39 -34.59 17.11
C GLY A 591 -35.87 -34.43 17.08
N ASP A 592 -35.33 -33.82 16.05
CA ASP A 592 -33.92 -33.47 15.92
C ASP A 592 -33.66 -32.17 16.74
N THR A 593 -33.12 -32.37 17.90
CA THR A 593 -32.93 -31.32 18.91
C THR A 593 -32.06 -30.20 18.39
N GLY A 594 -32.62 -29.04 18.16
CA GLY A 594 -31.87 -27.80 17.97
C GLY A 594 -32.07 -27.05 16.66
N LYS A 595 -32.91 -27.53 15.75
CA LYS A 595 -33.23 -26.79 14.49
C LYS A 595 -34.47 -25.95 14.68
N PHE A 596 -34.33 -24.63 14.44
CA PHE A 596 -35.47 -23.72 14.44
C PHE A 596 -35.59 -23.09 13.05
N MET A 597 -36.80 -23.06 12.53
CA MET A 597 -37.12 -22.41 11.25
C MET A 597 -38.08 -21.27 11.49
N TRP A 598 -37.90 -20.18 10.77
CA TRP A 598 -38.82 -19.07 10.78
C TRP A 598 -39.48 -18.97 9.43
N GLN A 599 -40.79 -19.04 9.40
CA GLN A 599 -41.60 -19.03 8.19
C GLN A 599 -42.59 -17.89 8.26
N VAL A 600 -42.82 -17.22 7.11
CA VAL A 600 -43.90 -16.26 6.99
C VAL A 600 -45.22 -17.00 7.07
N ALA A 601 -46.08 -16.60 8.00
CA ALA A 601 -47.40 -17.16 8.24
C ALA A 601 -48.48 -16.06 8.27
N LYS A 602 -49.74 -16.45 8.02
CA LYS A 602 -50.87 -15.55 8.08
C LYS A 602 -51.80 -15.95 9.22
N GLY A 603 -52.25 -14.99 10.01
CA GLY A 603 -53.17 -15.25 11.12
C GLY A 603 -52.91 -14.30 12.29
N THR A 604 -53.29 -14.72 13.47
CA THR A 604 -52.99 -14.01 14.73
C THR A 604 -51.62 -14.46 15.24
N PRO A 605 -50.63 -13.56 15.44
CA PRO A 605 -49.37 -13.93 16.03
C PRO A 605 -49.57 -14.65 17.35
N PRO A 606 -48.83 -15.71 17.67
CA PRO A 606 -48.87 -16.28 19.00
C PRO A 606 -48.51 -15.20 20.02
N THR A 607 -49.26 -15.11 21.10
CA THR A 607 -48.91 -14.23 22.23
C THR A 607 -47.53 -14.65 22.72
N PRO A 608 -46.60 -13.71 22.88
CA PRO A 608 -45.30 -14.08 23.45
C PRO A 608 -45.51 -14.80 24.77
N GLU A 609 -44.97 -16.00 24.90
CA GLU A 609 -44.96 -16.64 26.21
C GLU A 609 -44.25 -15.68 27.17
N PRO A 610 -44.87 -15.42 28.35
CA PRO A 610 -44.20 -14.59 29.36
C PRO A 610 -42.84 -15.24 29.64
N PRO A 611 -41.78 -14.45 29.79
CA PRO A 611 -40.46 -14.98 30.09
C PRO A 611 -40.60 -15.94 31.25
N VAL A 612 -40.14 -17.19 31.05
CA VAL A 612 -40.17 -18.21 32.09
C VAL A 612 -39.39 -17.61 33.26
N THR A 613 -40.12 -17.22 34.29
CA THR A 613 -39.51 -16.73 35.52
C THR A 613 -38.65 -17.87 36.03
N PRO A 614 -37.33 -17.69 36.12
CA PRO A 614 -36.47 -18.77 36.60
C PRO A 614 -37.06 -19.21 37.95
N GLU A 615 -37.38 -20.50 38.07
CA GLU A 615 -37.86 -21.10 39.28
C GLU A 615 -36.88 -20.70 40.39
N PRO A 616 -37.38 -20.11 41.53
CA PRO A 616 -36.48 -19.62 42.55
C PRO A 616 -35.58 -20.77 42.97
N SER A 617 -34.29 -20.62 42.71
CA SER A 617 -33.29 -21.63 43.10
C SER A 617 -33.48 -21.89 44.60
N VAL A 618 -33.84 -23.11 44.95
CA VAL A 618 -33.86 -23.54 46.31
C VAL A 618 -32.52 -23.22 46.95
N PRO A 619 -32.43 -22.43 48.02
CA PRO A 619 -31.18 -22.10 48.63
C PRO A 619 -30.41 -23.38 48.94
N PRO A 620 -29.15 -23.50 48.65
CA PRO A 620 -28.39 -24.67 48.98
C PRO A 620 -28.47 -24.92 50.48
N VAL A 621 -28.84 -26.13 50.86
CA VAL A 621 -28.84 -26.60 52.25
C VAL A 621 -27.41 -26.32 52.75
N PRO A 622 -27.24 -25.59 53.90
CA PRO A 622 -25.92 -25.32 54.42
C PRO A 622 -25.18 -26.64 54.72
N GLU A 623 -24.04 -26.80 54.11
CA GLU A 623 -23.12 -27.91 54.44
C GLU A 623 -22.73 -27.83 55.91
N PRO A 624 -22.66 -28.96 56.61
CA PRO A 624 -22.18 -29.02 57.99
C PRO A 624 -20.74 -28.46 58.07
N PRO A 625 -20.38 -27.73 59.11
CA PRO A 625 -19.07 -27.10 59.22
C PRO A 625 -17.97 -28.17 59.16
N ALA A 626 -17.01 -27.95 58.26
CA ALA A 626 -15.82 -28.77 58.08
C ALA A 626 -15.01 -28.78 59.38
N THR A 627 -14.63 -29.97 59.77
CA THR A 627 -13.71 -30.23 60.91
C THR A 627 -12.38 -29.49 60.67
N PRO A 628 -11.83 -28.76 61.63
CA PRO A 628 -10.60 -28.03 61.43
C PRO A 628 -9.42 -28.99 61.19
N GLU A 629 -8.68 -28.75 60.14
CA GLU A 629 -7.44 -29.43 59.80
C GLU A 629 -6.32 -29.04 60.81
N PRO A 630 -5.48 -29.99 61.22
CA PRO A 630 -4.40 -29.72 62.13
C PRO A 630 -3.34 -28.80 61.50
N PRO A 631 -2.66 -27.95 62.31
CA PRO A 631 -1.70 -26.95 61.78
C PRO A 631 -0.49 -27.60 61.10
N ALA A 632 -0.17 -27.13 59.91
CA ALA A 632 0.96 -27.53 59.13
C ALA A 632 2.31 -27.16 59.83
N THR A 633 3.23 -28.08 59.83
CA THR A 633 4.59 -27.97 60.31
C THR A 633 5.38 -26.95 59.42
N PRO A 634 6.19 -26.03 59.96
CA PRO A 634 6.95 -25.09 59.15
C PRO A 634 8.08 -25.77 58.43
N GLU A 635 8.19 -25.48 57.14
CA GLU A 635 9.28 -25.86 56.25
C GLU A 635 10.54 -25.03 56.49
N PRO A 636 11.75 -25.57 56.40
CA PRO A 636 13.00 -24.83 56.63
C PRO A 636 13.35 -23.95 55.43
N PRO A 637 14.13 -22.88 55.61
CA PRO A 637 14.44 -21.87 54.60
C PRO A 637 15.38 -22.42 53.51
N GLU A 638 14.98 -22.21 52.23
CA GLU A 638 15.84 -22.53 51.08
C GLU A 638 16.93 -21.49 50.87
N SER A 639 18.09 -22.04 50.63
CA SER A 639 19.37 -21.37 50.34
C SER A 639 19.38 -20.77 48.94
N THR A 640 19.76 -19.52 48.83
CA THR A 640 20.16 -18.84 47.59
C THR A 640 21.33 -19.51 46.91
N ALA A 641 21.16 -19.98 45.68
CA ALA A 641 22.25 -20.36 44.80
C ALA A 641 22.12 -19.69 43.45
N THR A 642 23.12 -18.91 43.14
CA THR A 642 23.47 -18.29 41.87
C THR A 642 23.64 -19.38 40.80
N VAL A 643 23.01 -19.26 39.63
CA VAL A 643 23.36 -20.09 38.48
C VAL A 643 23.59 -19.23 37.23
N THR A 644 24.78 -19.43 36.73
CA THR A 644 25.31 -18.99 35.44
C THR A 644 24.77 -19.84 34.30
N SER A 645 24.53 -19.16 33.20
CA SER A 645 24.56 -19.53 31.77
C SER A 645 24.43 -20.96 31.29
N SER A 646 23.72 -21.05 30.17
CA SER A 646 23.85 -21.95 29.02
C SER A 646 22.88 -23.11 28.91
N GLU A 647 22.36 -23.16 27.74
CA GLU A 647 21.91 -24.27 26.88
C GLU A 647 20.44 -24.25 26.48
N LEU A 648 20.26 -24.13 25.18
CA LEU A 648 19.04 -24.40 24.41
C LEU A 648 18.70 -25.91 24.45
N PRO A 649 17.46 -26.32 24.58
CA PRO A 649 17.07 -27.67 24.16
C PRO A 649 16.49 -27.63 22.73
N GLN A 650 17.15 -28.38 21.87
CA GLN A 650 16.52 -28.99 20.69
C GLN A 650 15.57 -30.09 21.19
N THR A 651 14.32 -30.05 20.73
CA THR A 651 13.56 -31.30 20.49
C THR A 651 12.69 -31.07 19.27
N GLY A 652 13.03 -31.83 18.23
CA GLY A 652 12.10 -32.14 17.17
C GLY A 652 11.05 -33.11 17.68
N ASP A 653 9.87 -33.01 17.16
CA ASP A 653 9.18 -34.21 16.67
C ASP A 653 8.17 -33.86 15.56
N ALA A 654 8.27 -34.64 14.51
CA ALA A 654 7.40 -34.58 13.36
C ALA A 654 6.08 -35.27 13.69
N THR A 655 4.98 -34.75 13.20
CA THR A 655 3.85 -35.41 12.54
C THR A 655 2.58 -34.61 12.67
N ASN A 656 2.24 -33.88 11.60
CA ASN A 656 0.91 -33.94 11.00
C ASN A 656 0.90 -33.05 9.74
N THR A 657 1.34 -33.66 8.66
CA THR A 657 1.07 -33.14 7.30
C THR A 657 -0.15 -33.86 6.76
N LEU A 658 -1.13 -33.07 6.38
CA LEU A 658 -2.20 -33.24 5.38
C LEU A 658 -3.52 -32.63 5.91
N PRO A 659 -4.30 -31.86 5.11
CA PRO A 659 -4.40 -31.88 3.66
C PRO A 659 -4.46 -30.45 3.00
N TRP A 660 -3.33 -29.82 2.77
CA TRP A 660 -3.30 -28.51 2.08
C TRP A 660 -2.88 -28.59 0.61
N SER A 661 -2.55 -29.78 0.11
CA SER A 661 -2.12 -30.00 -1.27
C SER A 661 -3.24 -29.92 -2.33
N ALA A 662 -4.50 -29.94 -1.91
CA ALA A 662 -5.63 -29.83 -2.86
C ALA A 662 -5.94 -28.39 -3.31
N ALA A 663 -5.70 -27.40 -2.46
CA ALA A 663 -5.99 -26.00 -2.80
C ALA A 663 -4.95 -25.41 -3.75
N ALA A 664 -3.69 -25.80 -3.65
CA ALA A 664 -2.62 -25.33 -4.53
C ALA A 664 -2.74 -25.85 -5.98
N LEU A 665 -3.29 -27.07 -6.16
CA LEU A 665 -3.53 -27.66 -7.48
C LEU A 665 -4.71 -26.99 -8.22
N ILE A 666 -5.69 -26.47 -7.51
CA ILE A 666 -6.84 -25.78 -8.11
C ILE A 666 -6.44 -24.38 -8.61
N SER A 667 -5.58 -23.70 -7.89
CA SER A 667 -5.08 -22.36 -8.30
C SER A 667 -4.19 -22.42 -9.54
N ALA A 668 -3.40 -23.49 -9.70
CA ALA A 668 -2.58 -23.70 -10.89
C ALA A 668 -3.40 -24.07 -12.13
N LEU A 669 -4.52 -24.78 -11.95
CA LEU A 669 -5.42 -25.16 -13.05
C LEU A 669 -6.25 -23.96 -13.56
N VAL A 670 -6.64 -23.04 -12.70
CA VAL A 670 -7.38 -21.81 -13.10
C VAL A 670 -6.46 -20.84 -13.84
N GLY A 671 -5.20 -20.69 -13.43
CA GLY A 671 -4.21 -19.90 -14.15
C GLY A 671 -3.91 -20.43 -15.56
N ALA A 672 -3.85 -21.76 -15.71
CA ALA A 672 -3.63 -22.39 -17.00
C ALA A 672 -4.86 -22.31 -17.94
N ALA A 673 -6.08 -22.32 -17.39
CA ALA A 673 -7.31 -22.19 -18.17
C ALA A 673 -7.51 -20.75 -18.71
N LEU A 674 -7.13 -19.74 -17.95
CA LEU A 674 -7.19 -18.34 -18.39
C LEU A 674 -6.15 -18.04 -19.48
N LEU A 675 -4.96 -18.66 -19.42
CA LEU A 675 -3.95 -18.56 -20.49
C LEU A 675 -4.38 -19.24 -21.79
N ILE A 676 -5.17 -20.30 -21.72
CA ILE A 676 -5.67 -21.01 -22.90
C ILE A 676 -6.84 -20.25 -23.57
N ILE A 677 -7.68 -19.58 -22.78
CA ILE A 677 -8.81 -18.77 -23.29
C ILE A 677 -8.30 -17.47 -23.92
N GLY A 678 -7.29 -16.83 -23.35
CA GLY A 678 -6.64 -15.65 -23.93
C GLY A 678 -5.95 -15.91 -25.27
N ARG A 679 -5.34 -17.07 -25.44
CA ARG A 679 -4.66 -17.46 -26.71
C ARG A 679 -5.61 -17.78 -27.87
N LYS A 680 -6.84 -18.23 -27.58
CA LYS A 680 -7.83 -18.58 -28.63
C LYS A 680 -8.55 -17.36 -29.23
N LYS A 681 -8.43 -16.18 -28.62
CA LYS A 681 -9.05 -14.96 -29.12
C LYS A 681 -8.19 -14.17 -30.11
N ASN A 682 -6.88 -14.45 -30.15
CA ASN A 682 -5.95 -13.79 -31.07
C ASN A 682 -5.70 -14.55 -32.40
N ASP A 683 -6.30 -15.75 -32.56
CA ASP A 683 -6.12 -16.54 -33.81
C ASP A 683 -7.33 -16.44 -34.75
N SER A 684 -8.25 -15.46 -34.55
CA SER A 684 -9.47 -15.28 -35.36
C SER A 684 -9.76 -13.83 -35.75
N GLU A 685 -8.72 -13.03 -36.05
CA GLU A 685 -8.81 -11.81 -36.89
C GLU A 685 -7.67 -11.78 -37.91
#